data_7d31daa8100d5f3fdecd52525971baab
#
_entry.id   7d31daa8100d5f3fdecd52525971baab
#
_cell.length_a   1.000
_cell.length_b   1.000
_cell.length_c   1.000
_cell.angle_alpha   90.00
_cell.angle_beta   90.00
_cell.angle_gamma   90.00
#
_symmetry.space_group_name_H-M   'P 1'
#
loop_
_entity.id
_entity.type
_entity.pdbx_description
1 polymer ?
#
loop_
_entity_poly.entity_id
_entity_poly.type
_entity_poly.pdbx_seq_one_letter_code
_entity_poly.pdbx_strand_id
1 'polypeptide(L)'
;MEPNPPLWRAPNQPERLAELTAKTSDANKEAPLRRDVRSLGVLLGRVLVEQAGPALFDTVERLRRLLIQHREQGSTAQSHDTDALLHEAKAQVAALDVDTAYRVTKAFAAYFELTNLAETNHRKRRRRAAELHTDEPPLPGSFRGTLLRMKRAGVTLEQALAAFGEIEVQPVFTAHPTEITRRAVLLKRRRIAGELEKLDQLPLPDSQAQACEDVILAEITALWQTDEVRLQRPTVPDEIRTGLSYYMMTLFDAIAKIYEGLAADFREVYGAELDTVSLPVCVRFGSWIGGDRDGNPFVTPECTRQALELARAMVLSHYLQELALLVRRLTVSTHQVVASAELRERLERYEREIAEPAAELSRTPHSEAYRRLLLIMGERLRWARDQRSRPGAYPSVDEFSDDLDIIRRSLCEGGAARMAKGLLDPVICKVRTFGFRLHTLDIRQHARVHSEALAEITQVSAPQSVAGQLTMLSPPSKELLDTISGIVEAKQDYNPAAITRYIVSGAESEDDVFAVLRLAALSRLQAAGSESDPGLMPVPLFESIEALQRAPQVMHRVWTSPLYADLLTTWHRWQEVMLGYSDSNKDGGMLTSTWELHKAHRGLHRVARECGVKLRIFHGRGGTVGRGGGPTHSAILAQPVGDFTGHIRITEQGEVLNWKYADPLLAEWNLEIMIAACLEALVRPGTVAADIEARWYEPMERLSGAAYGYYREKVAQSPDVLRYFEQATPVQELELARIGSRPARRSGGRKLEDLRAIPWVFGWMQSRHAVPAWFGVGFALEQFAALGEQQRQQLTDMARGFPLFSDMIRNVELAMAKADFSIAREYASLVDDANLRETVYQMLAEEFHRAQRMILMITGQKELLERNSVLSRSIRLRNPYVDPMSLIQVELLRRKREGEETLELDYAIGATMNGIAAGLHNTG
;
A
#
# COMPACT_ATOMS: atom_id res chain seq x y z
N MET A 1 36.48 21.42 -24.23
CA MET A 1 35.84 21.57 -22.90
C MET A 1 36.52 20.57 -22.00
N GLU A 2 37.17 21.02 -20.94
CA GLU A 2 37.64 20.09 -19.91
C GLU A 2 36.44 19.34 -19.34
N PRO A 3 36.51 18.01 -19.16
CA PRO A 3 35.40 17.26 -18.57
C PRO A 3 35.12 17.80 -17.16
N ASN A 4 33.90 18.23 -16.93
CA ASN A 4 33.46 18.63 -15.58
C ASN A 4 33.73 17.49 -14.61
N PRO A 5 34.29 17.76 -13.42
CA PRO A 5 34.52 16.71 -12.44
C PRO A 5 33.18 16.06 -12.02
N PRO A 6 33.18 14.75 -11.67
CA PRO A 6 31.97 14.05 -11.25
C PRO A 6 31.29 14.75 -10.09
N LEU A 7 29.95 14.85 -10.14
CA LEU A 7 29.14 15.54 -9.12
C LEU A 7 29.23 14.89 -7.74
N TRP A 8 29.48 13.59 -7.71
CA TRP A 8 29.66 12.83 -6.46
C TRP A 8 31.12 12.61 -6.09
N ARG A 9 32.04 13.33 -6.73
CA ARG A 9 33.46 13.32 -6.33
C ARG A 9 33.57 13.64 -4.85
N ALA A 10 34.34 12.85 -4.13
CA ALA A 10 34.62 13.01 -2.70
C ALA A 10 36.04 13.46 -2.47
N PRO A 11 36.37 14.77 -2.57
CA PRO A 11 37.72 15.27 -2.32
C PRO A 11 38.21 14.97 -0.89
N ASN A 12 37.26 14.90 0.06
CA ASN A 12 37.48 14.48 1.45
C ASN A 12 36.59 13.28 1.78
N GLN A 13 37.09 12.09 1.54
CA GLN A 13 36.32 10.85 1.79
C GLN A 13 36.02 10.59 3.28
N PRO A 14 36.91 10.87 4.25
CA PRO A 14 36.58 10.79 5.67
C PRO A 14 35.38 11.67 6.10
N GLU A 15 35.33 12.91 5.59
CA GLU A 15 34.21 13.81 5.86
C GLU A 15 32.90 13.28 5.28
N ARG A 16 32.95 12.78 4.04
CA ARG A 16 31.77 12.17 3.42
C ARG A 16 31.31 10.92 4.17
N LEU A 17 32.24 10.07 4.65
CA LEU A 17 31.89 8.93 5.47
C LEU A 17 31.21 9.38 6.77
N ALA A 18 31.71 10.43 7.41
CA ALA A 18 31.10 11.00 8.61
C ALA A 18 29.68 11.52 8.35
N GLU A 19 29.40 12.16 7.20
CA GLU A 19 28.05 12.57 6.81
C GLU A 19 27.11 11.37 6.59
N LEU A 20 27.59 10.30 5.92
CA LEU A 20 26.79 9.10 5.64
C LEU A 20 26.44 8.33 6.92
N THR A 21 27.34 8.33 7.88
CA THR A 21 27.20 7.63 9.17
C THR A 21 26.80 8.55 10.32
N ALA A 22 26.45 9.82 10.06
CA ALA A 22 26.10 10.80 11.09
C ALA A 22 24.97 10.30 12.01
N LYS A 23 25.03 10.61 13.30
CA LYS A 23 23.99 10.30 14.29
C LYS A 23 22.67 11.01 13.97
N THR A 24 21.58 10.52 14.55
CA THR A 24 20.24 11.12 14.35
C THR A 24 20.15 12.54 14.86
N SER A 25 20.91 12.89 15.87
CA SER A 25 21.03 14.24 16.44
C SER A 25 21.92 15.21 15.66
N ASP A 26 22.74 14.71 14.71
CA ASP A 26 23.71 15.52 13.96
C ASP A 26 23.02 16.40 12.91
N ALA A 27 23.41 17.68 12.85
CA ALA A 27 22.93 18.63 11.84
C ALA A 27 23.35 18.25 10.40
N ASN A 28 24.48 17.56 10.25
CA ASN A 28 25.03 17.15 8.95
C ASN A 28 24.36 15.90 8.35
N LYS A 29 23.49 15.23 9.09
CA LYS A 29 22.77 14.02 8.61
C LYS A 29 22.04 14.23 7.29
N GLU A 30 21.62 15.45 6.97
CA GLU A 30 20.89 15.81 5.74
C GLU A 30 21.81 16.19 4.56
N ALA A 31 23.13 16.32 4.77
CA ALA A 31 24.05 16.72 3.73
C ALA A 31 24.07 15.76 2.53
N PRO A 32 24.02 14.42 2.71
CA PRO A 32 23.95 13.48 1.58
C PRO A 32 22.67 13.64 0.75
N LEU A 33 21.53 13.90 1.38
CA LEU A 33 20.26 14.13 0.66
C LEU A 33 20.34 15.39 -0.18
N ARG A 34 20.83 16.49 0.39
CA ARG A 34 21.01 17.76 -0.34
C ARG A 34 21.93 17.61 -1.54
N ARG A 35 23.00 16.84 -1.40
CA ARG A 35 23.94 16.53 -2.49
C ARG A 35 23.24 15.76 -3.61
N ASP A 36 22.53 14.68 -3.29
CA ASP A 36 21.83 13.88 -4.29
C ASP A 36 20.80 14.70 -5.06
N VAL A 37 19.91 15.41 -4.35
CA VAL A 37 18.88 16.25 -4.98
C VAL A 37 19.51 17.29 -5.92
N ARG A 38 20.59 17.96 -5.47
CA ARG A 38 21.30 18.95 -6.30
C ARG A 38 21.93 18.29 -7.53
N SER A 39 22.65 17.19 -7.34
CA SER A 39 23.37 16.51 -8.44
C SER A 39 22.41 15.95 -9.47
N LEU A 40 21.34 15.29 -9.04
CA LEU A 40 20.29 14.78 -9.93
C LEU A 40 19.57 15.92 -10.67
N GLY A 41 19.34 17.07 -10.01
CA GLY A 41 18.79 18.26 -10.66
C GLY A 41 19.74 18.84 -11.73
N VAL A 42 21.05 18.87 -11.50
CA VAL A 42 22.04 19.30 -12.51
C VAL A 42 22.06 18.35 -13.71
N LEU A 43 22.00 17.02 -13.48
CA LEU A 43 21.96 16.03 -14.56
C LEU A 43 20.67 16.16 -15.37
N LEU A 44 19.51 16.35 -14.71
CA LEU A 44 18.25 16.61 -15.41
C LEU A 44 18.34 17.88 -16.26
N GLY A 45 18.92 18.97 -15.73
CA GLY A 45 19.14 20.20 -16.49
C GLY A 45 19.98 19.99 -17.76
N ARG A 46 21.06 19.18 -17.68
CA ARG A 46 21.86 18.80 -18.86
C ARG A 46 20.99 18.06 -19.89
N VAL A 47 20.19 17.07 -19.46
CA VAL A 47 19.30 16.32 -20.34
C VAL A 47 18.28 17.25 -21.01
N LEU A 48 17.68 18.19 -20.28
CA LEU A 48 16.71 19.14 -20.83
C LEU A 48 17.33 20.01 -21.93
N VAL A 49 18.53 20.53 -21.70
CA VAL A 49 19.25 21.32 -22.72
C VAL A 49 19.57 20.48 -23.96
N GLU A 50 20.06 19.26 -23.76
CA GLU A 50 20.44 18.35 -24.87
C GLU A 50 19.23 17.86 -25.68
N GLN A 51 18.13 17.53 -25.02
CA GLN A 51 16.99 16.87 -25.65
C GLN A 51 15.89 17.82 -26.10
N ALA A 52 15.77 18.99 -25.45
CA ALA A 52 14.66 19.94 -25.71
C ALA A 52 15.15 21.38 -25.97
N GLY A 53 16.44 21.62 -25.86
CA GLY A 53 17.06 22.92 -26.12
C GLY A 53 17.08 23.88 -24.91
N PRO A 54 17.90 24.93 -24.97
CA PRO A 54 18.04 25.88 -23.87
C PRO A 54 16.78 26.68 -23.58
N ALA A 55 15.92 26.97 -24.56
CA ALA A 55 14.70 27.74 -24.38
C ALA A 55 13.72 27.06 -23.42
N LEU A 56 13.54 25.73 -23.52
CA LEU A 56 12.70 25.00 -22.58
C LEU A 56 13.31 25.03 -21.17
N PHE A 57 14.62 24.79 -21.05
CA PHE A 57 15.32 24.86 -19.76
C PHE A 57 15.17 26.24 -19.10
N ASP A 58 15.32 27.31 -19.84
CA ASP A 58 15.16 28.69 -19.34
C ASP A 58 13.71 28.94 -18.86
N THR A 59 12.72 28.43 -19.58
CA THR A 59 11.31 28.52 -19.18
C THR A 59 11.04 27.79 -17.86
N VAL A 60 11.54 26.56 -17.72
CA VAL A 60 11.44 25.78 -16.48
C VAL A 60 12.10 26.50 -15.31
N GLU A 61 13.34 27.00 -15.53
CA GLU A 61 14.11 27.69 -14.47
C GLU A 61 13.49 29.04 -14.09
N ARG A 62 12.87 29.74 -15.01
CA ARG A 62 12.18 30.98 -14.74
C ARG A 62 10.93 30.77 -13.91
N LEU A 63 10.06 29.83 -14.28
CA LEU A 63 8.88 29.46 -13.50
C LEU A 63 9.29 28.98 -12.09
N ARG A 64 10.30 28.14 -11.99
CA ARG A 64 10.84 27.67 -10.72
C ARG A 64 11.28 28.82 -9.81
N ARG A 65 12.04 29.78 -10.33
CA ARG A 65 12.55 30.91 -9.55
C ARG A 65 11.42 31.83 -9.08
N LEU A 66 10.47 32.14 -9.94
CA LEU A 66 9.31 32.97 -9.60
C LEU A 66 8.53 32.38 -8.43
N LEU A 67 8.25 31.07 -8.50
CA LEU A 67 7.44 30.41 -7.48
C LEU A 67 8.20 30.12 -6.17
N ILE A 68 9.54 29.96 -6.22
CA ILE A 68 10.38 29.95 -5.03
C ILE A 68 10.30 31.32 -4.34
N GLN A 69 10.52 32.43 -5.07
CA GLN A 69 10.45 33.79 -4.53
C GLN A 69 9.08 34.12 -3.99
N HIS A 70 8.00 33.73 -4.69
CA HIS A 70 6.63 33.88 -4.19
C HIS A 70 6.45 33.21 -2.81
N ARG A 71 6.96 31.98 -2.64
CA ARG A 71 6.89 31.23 -1.38
C ARG A 71 7.74 31.83 -0.25
N GLU A 72 8.93 32.29 -0.58
CA GLU A 72 9.84 32.90 0.41
C GLU A 72 9.29 34.26 0.91
N GLN A 73 8.74 35.07 0.03
CA GLN A 73 8.15 36.35 0.37
C GLN A 73 6.82 36.20 1.11
N GLY A 74 5.97 35.22 0.75
CA GLY A 74 4.72 34.93 1.45
C GLY A 74 4.88 34.56 2.92
N SER A 75 6.09 34.17 3.35
CA SER A 75 6.42 33.91 4.76
C SER A 75 6.89 35.15 5.52
N THR A 76 7.22 36.28 4.86
CA THR A 76 7.92 37.43 5.49
C THR A 76 7.36 38.80 5.14
N ALA A 77 6.49 39.00 4.13
CA ALA A 77 6.12 40.33 3.61
C ALA A 77 4.62 40.57 3.44
N GLN A 78 4.27 41.85 3.28
CA GLN A 78 2.90 42.36 3.01
C GLN A 78 2.42 41.91 1.62
N SER A 79 1.14 41.64 1.48
CA SER A 79 0.47 40.89 0.40
C SER A 79 0.63 41.38 -1.06
N HIS A 80 1.10 42.61 -1.35
CA HIS A 80 1.13 43.17 -2.70
C HIS A 80 2.24 42.65 -3.59
N ASP A 81 3.45 42.38 -3.08
CA ASP A 81 4.57 41.88 -3.88
C ASP A 81 4.44 40.39 -4.20
N THR A 82 3.82 39.61 -3.31
CA THR A 82 3.56 38.17 -3.51
C THR A 82 2.55 37.92 -4.64
N ASP A 83 1.51 38.74 -4.74
CA ASP A 83 0.49 38.63 -5.79
C ASP A 83 1.07 38.94 -7.18
N ALA A 84 2.05 39.87 -7.27
CA ALA A 84 2.71 40.23 -8.53
C ALA A 84 3.53 39.04 -9.11
N LEU A 85 4.27 38.32 -8.29
CA LEU A 85 5.07 37.15 -8.71
C LEU A 85 4.19 36.00 -9.21
N LEU A 86 3.07 35.72 -8.52
CA LEU A 86 2.10 34.72 -8.97
C LEU A 86 1.46 35.16 -10.28
N HIS A 87 1.13 36.43 -10.43
CA HIS A 87 0.55 36.98 -11.66
C HIS A 87 1.53 36.88 -12.84
N GLU A 88 2.83 37.15 -12.61
CA GLU A 88 3.85 36.95 -13.66
C GLU A 88 3.97 35.47 -14.05
N ALA A 89 3.97 34.55 -13.10
CA ALA A 89 4.01 33.12 -13.37
C ALA A 89 2.79 32.67 -14.20
N LYS A 90 1.59 33.17 -13.87
CA LYS A 90 0.36 32.90 -14.64
C LYS A 90 0.44 33.45 -16.07
N ALA A 91 0.94 34.68 -16.26
CA ALA A 91 1.11 35.25 -17.59
C ALA A 91 2.08 34.43 -18.45
N GLN A 92 3.16 33.92 -17.83
CA GLN A 92 4.07 33.01 -18.53
C GLN A 92 3.40 31.69 -18.93
N VAL A 93 2.64 31.08 -18.01
CA VAL A 93 1.92 29.82 -18.28
C VAL A 93 0.89 30.03 -19.39
N ALA A 94 0.12 31.12 -19.36
CA ALA A 94 -0.90 31.43 -20.38
C ALA A 94 -0.29 31.64 -21.80
N ALA A 95 0.98 32.05 -21.88
CA ALA A 95 1.70 32.22 -23.14
C ALA A 95 2.25 30.91 -23.73
N LEU A 96 2.20 29.77 -22.98
CA LEU A 96 2.70 28.49 -23.46
C LEU A 96 1.71 27.85 -24.46
N ASP A 97 2.23 27.31 -25.56
CA ASP A 97 1.48 26.36 -26.35
C ASP A 97 1.34 25.00 -25.62
N VAL A 98 0.47 24.14 -26.12
CA VAL A 98 0.16 22.84 -25.46
C VAL A 98 1.39 21.93 -25.39
N ASP A 99 2.22 21.88 -26.43
CA ASP A 99 3.44 21.05 -26.46
C ASP A 99 4.48 21.55 -25.45
N THR A 100 4.71 22.86 -25.41
CA THR A 100 5.62 23.45 -24.43
C THR A 100 5.11 23.28 -23.01
N ALA A 101 3.79 23.45 -22.74
CA ALA A 101 3.18 23.20 -21.44
C ALA A 101 3.34 21.75 -21.00
N TYR A 102 3.15 20.79 -21.91
CA TYR A 102 3.44 19.38 -21.66
C TYR A 102 4.91 19.14 -21.28
N ARG A 103 5.85 19.67 -22.07
CA ARG A 103 7.30 19.48 -21.82
C ARG A 103 7.77 20.10 -20.51
N VAL A 104 7.24 21.27 -20.16
CA VAL A 104 7.51 21.92 -18.85
C VAL A 104 6.99 21.06 -17.71
N THR A 105 5.75 20.57 -17.84
CA THR A 105 5.15 19.63 -16.86
C THR A 105 6.03 18.39 -16.67
N LYS A 106 6.46 17.78 -17.77
CA LYS A 106 7.33 16.60 -17.77
C LYS A 106 8.67 16.86 -17.09
N ALA A 107 9.26 18.05 -17.25
CA ALA A 107 10.48 18.42 -16.57
C ALA A 107 10.32 18.44 -15.04
N PHE A 108 9.21 19.03 -14.54
CA PHE A 108 8.90 19.02 -13.10
C PHE A 108 8.54 17.63 -12.58
N ALA A 109 7.80 16.84 -13.34
CA ALA A 109 7.49 15.46 -12.98
C ALA A 109 8.77 14.61 -12.87
N ALA A 110 9.67 14.68 -13.85
CA ALA A 110 10.96 14.01 -13.82
C ALA A 110 11.82 14.46 -12.63
N TYR A 111 11.82 15.75 -12.28
CA TYR A 111 12.50 16.23 -11.08
C TYR A 111 11.95 15.59 -9.81
N PHE A 112 10.63 15.41 -9.68
CA PHE A 112 10.04 14.72 -8.54
C PHE A 112 10.39 13.24 -8.50
N GLU A 113 10.42 12.56 -9.62
CA GLU A 113 10.87 11.18 -9.69
C GLU A 113 12.29 11.02 -9.13
N LEU A 114 13.20 11.91 -9.52
CA LEU A 114 14.58 11.90 -9.05
C LEU A 114 14.71 12.29 -7.56
N THR A 115 13.95 13.28 -7.12
CA THR A 115 13.92 13.69 -5.70
C THR A 115 13.40 12.56 -4.81
N ASN A 116 12.36 11.86 -5.25
CA ASN A 116 11.81 10.70 -4.54
C ASN A 116 12.84 9.58 -4.38
N LEU A 117 13.67 9.35 -5.40
CA LEU A 117 14.80 8.40 -5.33
C LEU A 117 15.85 8.85 -4.32
N ALA A 118 16.23 10.13 -4.33
CA ALA A 118 17.19 10.68 -3.36
C ALA A 118 16.69 10.54 -1.93
N GLU A 119 15.41 10.86 -1.66
CA GLU A 119 14.80 10.68 -0.34
C GLU A 119 14.77 9.21 0.08
N THR A 120 14.45 8.31 -0.85
CA THR A 120 14.46 6.87 -0.60
C THR A 120 15.86 6.38 -0.23
N ASN A 121 16.88 6.77 -1.00
CA ASN A 121 18.28 6.43 -0.70
C ASN A 121 18.71 7.03 0.65
N HIS A 122 18.29 8.24 0.95
CA HIS A 122 18.58 8.86 2.25
C HIS A 122 17.95 8.09 3.43
N ARG A 123 16.73 7.58 3.31
CA ARG A 123 16.11 6.72 4.34
C ARG A 123 16.93 5.46 4.61
N LYS A 124 17.47 4.82 3.56
CA LYS A 124 18.39 3.67 3.68
C LYS A 124 19.67 4.04 4.44
N ARG A 125 20.27 5.20 4.12
CA ARG A 125 21.43 5.72 4.85
C ARG A 125 21.15 5.92 6.32
N ARG A 126 19.97 6.48 6.66
CA ARG A 126 19.59 6.72 8.07
C ARG A 126 19.39 5.42 8.83
N ARG A 127 18.77 4.40 8.20
CA ARG A 127 18.67 3.06 8.80
C ARG A 127 20.05 2.46 9.06
N ARG A 128 20.91 2.45 8.04
CA ARG A 128 22.29 1.94 8.18
C ARG A 128 23.09 2.69 9.26
N ALA A 129 22.94 4.01 9.32
CA ALA A 129 23.60 4.79 10.36
C ALA A 129 23.09 4.43 11.77
N ALA A 130 21.79 4.20 11.94
CA ALA A 130 21.22 3.77 13.22
C ALA A 130 21.70 2.37 13.65
N GLU A 131 21.91 1.47 12.71
CA GLU A 131 22.49 0.15 12.98
C GLU A 131 23.96 0.23 13.42
N LEU A 132 24.72 1.23 12.93
CA LEU A 132 26.11 1.46 13.33
C LEU A 132 26.24 2.11 14.72
N HIS A 133 25.22 2.88 15.16
CA HIS A 133 25.21 3.60 16.43
C HIS A 133 24.35 2.88 17.47
N THR A 134 24.87 1.78 18.01
CA THR A 134 24.16 0.97 19.02
C THR A 134 23.97 1.68 20.39
N ASP A 135 24.66 2.79 20.59
CA ASP A 135 24.53 3.70 21.76
C ASP A 135 23.30 4.62 21.65
N GLU A 136 22.73 4.82 20.46
CA GLU A 136 21.48 5.55 20.27
C GLU A 136 20.26 4.63 20.46
N PRO A 137 19.10 5.21 20.87
CA PRO A 137 17.86 4.44 20.92
C PRO A 137 17.53 3.86 19.53
N PRO A 138 17.02 2.61 19.47
CA PRO A 138 16.58 2.02 18.22
C PRO A 138 15.55 2.90 17.51
N LEU A 139 15.49 2.83 16.18
CA LEU A 139 14.53 3.57 15.38
C LEU A 139 13.10 3.30 15.88
N PRO A 140 12.25 4.34 16.01
CA PRO A 140 10.86 4.16 16.40
C PRO A 140 10.14 3.18 15.46
N GLY A 141 9.46 2.18 16.04
CA GLY A 141 8.75 1.14 15.28
C GLY A 141 9.60 0.01 14.75
N SER A 142 10.91 -0.07 15.04
CA SER A 142 11.73 -1.24 14.74
C SER A 142 11.38 -2.42 15.65
N PHE A 143 11.56 -3.64 15.14
CA PHE A 143 11.29 -4.86 15.91
C PHE A 143 12.20 -4.95 17.13
N ARG A 144 13.49 -4.68 16.97
CA ARG A 144 14.45 -4.58 18.08
C ARG A 144 14.01 -3.58 19.16
N GLY A 145 13.54 -2.41 18.75
CA GLY A 145 13.02 -1.38 19.67
C GLY A 145 11.81 -1.85 20.46
N THR A 146 10.93 -2.59 19.81
CA THR A 146 9.75 -3.21 20.45
C THR A 146 10.18 -4.26 21.46
N LEU A 147 11.07 -5.19 21.10
CA LEU A 147 11.59 -6.21 22.03
C LEU A 147 12.29 -5.57 23.25
N LEU A 148 13.06 -4.50 23.07
CA LEU A 148 13.70 -3.78 24.18
C LEU A 148 12.66 -3.14 25.11
N ARG A 149 11.57 -2.55 24.60
CA ARG A 149 10.49 -2.01 25.43
C ARG A 149 9.78 -3.12 26.21
N MET A 150 9.51 -4.26 25.56
CA MET A 150 8.91 -5.44 26.20
C MET A 150 9.79 -5.96 27.34
N LYS A 151 11.08 -6.13 27.10
CA LYS A 151 12.03 -6.59 28.12
C LYS A 151 12.13 -5.63 29.31
N ARG A 152 12.15 -4.30 29.07
CA ARG A 152 12.11 -3.28 30.11
C ARG A 152 10.80 -3.32 30.91
N ALA A 153 9.69 -3.70 30.28
CA ALA A 153 8.40 -3.90 30.93
C ALA A 153 8.28 -5.25 31.66
N GLY A 154 9.35 -6.06 31.71
CA GLY A 154 9.40 -7.33 32.42
C GLY A 154 8.88 -8.53 31.63
N VAL A 155 8.62 -8.38 30.31
CA VAL A 155 8.20 -9.50 29.45
C VAL A 155 9.36 -10.46 29.26
N THR A 156 9.15 -11.75 29.58
CA THR A 156 10.16 -12.81 29.42
C THR A 156 10.31 -13.23 27.95
N LEU A 157 11.39 -13.92 27.62
CA LEU A 157 11.59 -14.52 26.29
C LEU A 157 10.41 -15.44 25.90
N GLU A 158 9.99 -16.30 26.81
CA GLU A 158 8.89 -17.26 26.57
C GLU A 158 7.58 -16.51 26.23
N GLN A 159 7.24 -15.48 27.00
CA GLN A 159 6.08 -14.64 26.74
C GLN A 159 6.20 -13.88 25.40
N ALA A 160 7.39 -13.39 25.08
CA ALA A 160 7.62 -12.68 23.81
C ALA A 160 7.48 -13.63 22.61
N LEU A 161 8.01 -14.86 22.70
CA LEU A 161 7.86 -15.88 21.65
C LEU A 161 6.42 -16.38 21.52
N ALA A 162 5.72 -16.59 22.64
CA ALA A 162 4.31 -16.94 22.62
C ALA A 162 3.46 -15.85 21.92
N ALA A 163 3.67 -14.58 22.29
CA ALA A 163 3.00 -13.46 21.65
C ALA A 163 3.37 -13.34 20.16
N PHE A 164 4.63 -13.57 19.80
CA PHE A 164 5.07 -13.57 18.41
C PHE A 164 4.41 -14.70 17.60
N GLY A 165 4.14 -15.85 18.23
CA GLY A 165 3.40 -16.96 17.62
C GLY A 165 1.97 -16.64 17.23
N GLU A 166 1.35 -15.65 17.87
CA GLU A 166 -0.01 -15.17 17.59
C GLU A 166 -0.08 -14.07 16.54
N ILE A 167 1.07 -13.68 15.92
CA ILE A 167 1.07 -12.58 14.96
C ILE A 167 0.88 -13.11 13.54
N GLU A 168 -0.06 -12.50 12.81
CA GLU A 168 -0.19 -12.62 11.35
C GLU A 168 -0.41 -11.25 10.72
N VAL A 169 0.53 -10.85 9.86
CA VAL A 169 0.45 -9.63 9.04
C VAL A 169 0.16 -10.03 7.60
N GLN A 170 -0.96 -9.58 7.05
CA GLN A 170 -1.37 -9.88 5.69
C GLN A 170 -1.64 -8.60 4.87
N PRO A 171 -0.63 -8.06 4.15
CA PRO A 171 -0.84 -7.04 3.13
C PRO A 171 -1.65 -7.63 1.97
N VAL A 172 -2.70 -6.92 1.52
CA VAL A 172 -3.56 -7.31 0.42
C VAL A 172 -3.41 -6.31 -0.72
N PHE A 173 -2.86 -6.75 -1.83
CA PHE A 173 -2.59 -5.90 -2.98
C PHE A 173 -3.86 -5.61 -3.75
N THR A 174 -4.13 -4.34 -4.00
CA THR A 174 -5.29 -3.90 -4.78
C THR A 174 -4.85 -3.11 -5.99
N ALA A 175 -5.49 -3.34 -7.13
CA ALA A 175 -5.37 -2.45 -8.27
C ALA A 175 -5.99 -1.11 -7.90
N HIS A 176 -5.23 -0.03 -8.07
CA HIS A 176 -5.72 1.29 -7.78
C HIS A 176 -5.73 2.13 -9.06
N PRO A 177 -6.84 2.86 -9.34
CA PRO A 177 -6.93 3.64 -10.56
C PRO A 177 -5.93 4.80 -10.63
N THR A 178 -5.11 5.00 -9.61
CA THR A 178 -4.09 6.06 -9.54
C THR A 178 -2.66 5.52 -9.57
N GLU A 179 -2.44 4.22 -9.85
CA GLU A 179 -1.08 3.72 -10.11
C GLU A 179 -0.63 4.14 -11.50
N ILE A 180 -0.02 5.29 -11.54
CA ILE A 180 0.37 6.00 -12.73
C ILE A 180 1.66 5.43 -13.32
N THR A 181 2.54 4.89 -12.47
CA THR A 181 3.90 4.56 -12.85
C THR A 181 3.96 3.36 -13.79
N ARG A 182 4.47 3.58 -15.01
CA ARG A 182 4.70 2.49 -15.99
C ARG A 182 5.85 1.59 -15.51
N ARG A 183 5.74 0.29 -15.75
CA ARG A 183 6.80 -0.68 -15.43
C ARG A 183 8.17 -0.27 -15.99
N ALA A 184 8.21 0.33 -17.18
CA ALA A 184 9.43 0.84 -17.78
C ALA A 184 10.08 1.96 -16.94
N VAL A 185 9.28 2.82 -16.32
CA VAL A 185 9.75 3.88 -15.41
C VAL A 185 10.29 3.27 -14.12
N LEU A 186 9.60 2.28 -13.54
CA LEU A 186 10.07 1.57 -12.34
C LEU A 186 11.46 0.93 -12.54
N LEU A 187 11.71 0.33 -13.71
CA LEU A 187 13.02 -0.26 -14.01
C LEU A 187 14.14 0.79 -14.08
N LYS A 188 13.87 1.95 -14.72
CA LYS A 188 14.83 3.06 -14.79
C LYS A 188 15.14 3.61 -13.39
N ARG A 189 14.09 3.84 -12.58
CA ARG A 189 14.22 4.28 -11.19
C ARG A 189 15.10 3.32 -10.37
N ARG A 190 14.87 2.00 -10.51
CA ARG A 190 15.67 0.99 -9.82
C ARG A 190 17.14 1.04 -10.22
N ARG A 191 17.45 1.26 -11.50
CA ARG A 191 18.84 1.41 -11.95
C ARG A 191 19.49 2.65 -11.37
N ILE A 192 18.81 3.82 -11.40
CA ILE A 192 19.32 5.04 -10.77
C ILE A 192 19.54 4.82 -9.26
N ALA A 193 18.59 4.21 -8.55
CA ALA A 193 18.72 3.91 -7.13
C ALA A 193 19.94 3.02 -6.84
N GLY A 194 20.19 2.00 -7.65
CA GLY A 194 21.37 1.14 -7.52
C GLY A 194 22.70 1.89 -7.73
N GLU A 195 22.74 2.84 -8.66
CA GLU A 195 23.94 3.68 -8.84
C GLU A 195 24.13 4.66 -7.67
N LEU A 196 23.05 5.24 -7.12
CA LEU A 196 23.14 6.06 -5.91
C LEU A 196 23.68 5.29 -4.71
N GLU A 197 23.31 4.01 -4.55
CA GLU A 197 23.87 3.15 -3.51
C GLU A 197 25.36 2.85 -3.71
N LYS A 198 25.82 2.63 -4.95
CA LYS A 198 27.23 2.45 -5.26
C LYS A 198 28.04 3.71 -4.93
N LEU A 199 27.46 4.90 -5.20
CA LEU A 199 28.09 6.19 -4.88
C LEU A 199 28.27 6.41 -3.36
N ASP A 200 27.58 5.67 -2.51
CA ASP A 200 27.75 5.67 -1.05
C ASP A 200 28.81 4.69 -0.54
N GLN A 201 29.35 3.85 -1.42
CA GLN A 201 30.39 2.88 -1.05
C GLN A 201 31.76 3.56 -1.08
N LEU A 202 32.28 3.90 0.09
CA LEU A 202 33.60 4.53 0.23
C LEU A 202 34.67 3.47 0.58
N PRO A 203 35.91 3.64 0.11
CA PRO A 203 36.45 4.73 -0.71
C PRO A 203 35.92 4.68 -2.16
N LEU A 204 35.60 5.85 -2.74
CA LEU A 204 35.04 5.99 -4.09
C LEU A 204 36.05 6.65 -5.04
N PRO A 205 36.65 5.91 -6.00
CA PRO A 205 37.49 6.47 -7.05
C PRO A 205 36.69 7.40 -7.99
N ASP A 206 37.34 8.48 -8.48
CA ASP A 206 36.69 9.42 -9.40
C ASP A 206 36.18 8.73 -10.69
N SER A 207 36.91 7.74 -11.20
CA SER A 207 36.51 6.95 -12.37
C SER A 207 35.22 6.15 -12.12
N GLN A 208 35.04 5.63 -10.90
CA GLN A 208 33.81 4.91 -10.51
C GLN A 208 32.66 5.88 -10.31
N ALA A 209 32.91 7.04 -9.70
CA ALA A 209 31.88 8.08 -9.56
C ALA A 209 31.42 8.55 -10.95
N GLN A 210 32.32 8.75 -11.90
CA GLN A 210 31.99 9.11 -13.28
C GLN A 210 31.17 8.02 -13.98
N ALA A 211 31.56 6.76 -13.85
CA ALA A 211 30.80 5.64 -14.44
C ALA A 211 29.36 5.56 -13.90
N CYS A 212 29.16 5.78 -12.60
CA CYS A 212 27.83 5.85 -12.02
C CYS A 212 27.05 7.07 -12.55
N GLU A 213 27.69 8.23 -12.66
CA GLU A 213 27.08 9.46 -13.20
C GLU A 213 26.63 9.25 -14.65
N ASP A 214 27.46 8.63 -15.48
CA ASP A 214 27.14 8.34 -16.89
C ASP A 214 25.91 7.40 -17.01
N VAL A 215 25.82 6.39 -16.17
CA VAL A 215 24.63 5.50 -16.11
C VAL A 215 23.38 6.27 -15.66
N ILE A 216 23.50 7.07 -14.62
CA ILE A 216 22.37 7.89 -14.14
C ILE A 216 21.92 8.86 -15.24
N LEU A 217 22.84 9.53 -15.92
CA LEU A 217 22.53 10.45 -17.01
C LEU A 217 21.81 9.74 -18.16
N ALA A 218 22.27 8.54 -18.55
CA ALA A 218 21.63 7.72 -19.56
C ALA A 218 20.21 7.33 -19.17
N GLU A 219 19.98 6.95 -17.91
CA GLU A 219 18.63 6.57 -17.42
C GLU A 219 17.72 7.81 -17.30
N ILE A 220 18.24 8.99 -16.93
CA ILE A 220 17.45 10.24 -16.94
C ILE A 220 17.06 10.59 -18.39
N THR A 221 17.98 10.45 -19.35
CA THR A 221 17.69 10.63 -20.78
C THR A 221 16.60 9.67 -21.25
N ALA A 222 16.71 8.39 -20.90
CA ALA A 222 15.71 7.39 -21.22
C ALA A 222 14.37 7.66 -20.52
N LEU A 223 14.37 8.21 -19.30
CA LEU A 223 13.17 8.64 -18.60
C LEU A 223 12.51 9.82 -19.33
N TRP A 224 13.29 10.82 -19.74
CA TRP A 224 12.82 11.95 -20.52
C TRP A 224 12.19 11.52 -21.86
N GLN A 225 12.75 10.54 -22.54
CA GLN A 225 12.24 10.02 -23.82
C GLN A 225 11.07 9.04 -23.65
N THR A 226 10.72 8.64 -22.42
CA THR A 226 9.61 7.73 -22.16
C THR A 226 8.31 8.52 -21.98
N ASP A 227 7.21 8.09 -22.61
CA ASP A 227 5.90 8.68 -22.39
C ASP A 227 5.42 8.41 -20.97
N GLU A 228 4.94 9.45 -20.28
CA GLU A 228 4.37 9.35 -18.94
C GLU A 228 2.91 8.92 -18.96
N VAL A 229 2.13 9.46 -19.88
CA VAL A 229 0.71 9.13 -20.05
C VAL A 229 0.58 7.87 -20.91
N ARG A 230 -0.31 6.98 -20.50
CA ARG A 230 -0.59 5.77 -21.28
C ARG A 230 -1.46 6.11 -22.50
N LEU A 231 -1.11 5.64 -23.68
CA LEU A 231 -1.93 5.77 -24.89
C LEU A 231 -3.20 4.93 -24.83
N GLN A 232 -3.16 3.82 -24.12
CA GLN A 232 -4.31 2.93 -23.92
C GLN A 232 -4.56 2.73 -22.43
N ARG A 233 -5.83 2.57 -22.08
CA ARG A 233 -6.24 2.23 -20.72
C ARG A 233 -5.69 0.84 -20.36
N PRO A 234 -5.09 0.65 -19.18
CA PRO A 234 -4.60 -0.66 -18.77
C PRO A 234 -5.76 -1.64 -18.65
N THR A 235 -5.50 -2.86 -19.08
CA THR A 235 -6.44 -3.98 -18.92
C THR A 235 -6.26 -4.62 -17.54
N VAL A 236 -7.25 -5.41 -17.09
CA VAL A 236 -7.12 -6.19 -15.84
C VAL A 236 -5.90 -7.14 -15.88
N PRO A 237 -5.58 -7.84 -17.00
CA PRO A 237 -4.34 -8.59 -17.11
C PRO A 237 -3.05 -7.76 -16.93
N ASP A 238 -3.04 -6.49 -17.34
CA ASP A 238 -1.88 -5.61 -17.12
C ASP A 238 -1.73 -5.24 -15.64
N GLU A 239 -2.85 -5.00 -14.96
CA GLU A 239 -2.86 -4.78 -13.51
C GLU A 239 -2.36 -6.02 -12.75
N ILE A 240 -2.81 -7.22 -13.13
CA ILE A 240 -2.33 -8.50 -12.56
C ILE A 240 -0.80 -8.61 -12.70
N ARG A 241 -0.26 -8.42 -13.92
CA ARG A 241 1.20 -8.50 -14.16
C ARG A 241 1.97 -7.44 -13.37
N THR A 242 1.41 -6.24 -13.22
CA THR A 242 2.02 -5.16 -12.44
C THR A 242 2.08 -5.52 -10.96
N GLY A 243 0.97 -5.97 -10.36
CA GLY A 243 0.94 -6.42 -8.97
C GLY A 243 1.90 -7.58 -8.68
N LEU A 244 1.95 -8.55 -9.59
CA LEU A 244 2.87 -9.69 -9.48
C LEU A 244 4.34 -9.28 -9.58
N SER A 245 4.68 -8.20 -10.30
CA SER A 245 6.06 -7.78 -10.47
C SER A 245 6.77 -7.42 -9.17
N TYR A 246 6.05 -6.94 -8.13
CA TYR A 246 6.63 -6.64 -6.82
C TYR A 246 7.20 -7.87 -6.11
N TYR A 247 6.62 -9.06 -6.33
CA TYR A 247 7.16 -10.29 -5.77
C TYR A 247 8.54 -10.61 -6.34
N MET A 248 8.67 -10.53 -7.66
CA MET A 248 9.94 -10.79 -8.36
C MET A 248 11.01 -9.73 -8.08
N MET A 249 10.60 -8.48 -7.94
CA MET A 249 11.55 -7.39 -7.76
C MET A 249 12.12 -7.35 -6.34
N THR A 250 11.33 -7.71 -5.32
CA THR A 250 11.69 -7.38 -3.94
C THR A 250 11.23 -8.40 -2.89
N LEU A 251 9.96 -8.86 -2.95
CA LEU A 251 9.37 -9.57 -1.81
C LEU A 251 9.95 -10.96 -1.58
N PHE A 252 10.35 -11.66 -2.64
CA PHE A 252 11.02 -12.95 -2.49
C PHE A 252 12.33 -12.83 -1.69
N ASP A 253 13.10 -11.77 -1.94
CA ASP A 253 14.36 -11.56 -1.24
C ASP A 253 14.13 -10.99 0.17
N ALA A 254 13.16 -10.07 0.32
CA ALA A 254 12.85 -9.44 1.60
C ALA A 254 12.39 -10.44 2.66
N ILE A 255 11.58 -11.46 2.28
CA ILE A 255 11.04 -12.42 3.26
C ILE A 255 12.15 -13.19 3.99
N ALA A 256 13.16 -13.70 3.30
CA ALA A 256 14.25 -14.41 3.93
C ALA A 256 14.99 -13.51 4.94
N LYS A 257 15.28 -12.27 4.53
CA LYS A 257 15.98 -11.28 5.37
C LYS A 257 15.18 -10.85 6.59
N ILE A 258 13.85 -10.77 6.48
CA ILE A 258 12.98 -10.47 7.62
C ILE A 258 13.15 -11.54 8.70
N TYR A 259 13.06 -12.82 8.36
CA TYR A 259 13.22 -13.89 9.36
C TYR A 259 14.65 -13.94 9.96
N GLU A 260 15.67 -13.65 9.14
CA GLU A 260 17.06 -13.50 9.63
C GLU A 260 17.18 -12.33 10.62
N GLY A 261 16.59 -11.17 10.30
CA GLY A 261 16.55 -10.00 11.16
C GLY A 261 15.81 -10.24 12.48
N LEU A 262 14.61 -10.85 12.41
CA LEU A 262 13.84 -11.20 13.60
C LEU A 262 14.60 -12.14 14.55
N ALA A 263 15.24 -13.18 14.01
CA ALA A 263 16.07 -14.09 14.82
C ALA A 263 17.28 -13.38 15.43
N ALA A 264 17.92 -12.47 14.68
CA ALA A 264 19.03 -11.65 15.17
C ALA A 264 18.61 -10.71 16.31
N ASP A 265 17.44 -10.07 16.19
CA ASP A 265 16.92 -9.17 17.22
C ASP A 265 16.56 -9.91 18.52
N PHE A 266 15.95 -11.12 18.43
CA PHE A 266 15.74 -11.97 19.62
C PHE A 266 17.05 -12.36 20.29
N ARG A 267 18.07 -12.72 19.52
CA ARG A 267 19.40 -13.03 20.04
C ARG A 267 20.02 -11.81 20.76
N GLU A 268 19.95 -10.63 20.14
CA GLU A 268 20.56 -9.44 20.70
C GLU A 268 19.86 -8.97 21.98
N VAL A 269 18.52 -9.01 22.00
CA VAL A 269 17.74 -8.50 23.13
C VAL A 269 17.61 -9.50 24.26
N TYR A 270 17.33 -10.77 23.95
CA TYR A 270 17.07 -11.82 24.95
C TYR A 270 18.21 -12.85 25.09
N GLY A 271 19.20 -12.84 24.21
CA GLY A 271 20.28 -13.85 24.21
C GLY A 271 19.85 -15.20 23.62
N ALA A 272 18.74 -15.27 22.89
CA ALA A 272 18.16 -16.50 22.36
C ALA A 272 18.66 -16.82 20.95
N GLU A 273 19.37 -17.93 20.78
CA GLU A 273 19.70 -18.44 19.43
C GLU A 273 18.49 -19.18 18.85
N LEU A 274 17.85 -18.55 17.86
CA LEU A 274 16.68 -19.09 17.18
C LEU A 274 17.01 -19.46 15.73
N ASP A 275 16.55 -20.61 15.30
CA ASP A 275 16.57 -20.99 13.88
C ASP A 275 15.48 -20.22 13.13
N THR A 276 15.82 -19.61 12.00
CA THR A 276 14.87 -18.84 11.17
C THR A 276 13.69 -19.69 10.71
N VAL A 277 13.93 -20.97 10.43
CA VAL A 277 12.89 -21.92 10.01
C VAL A 277 12.02 -22.41 11.17
N SER A 278 12.40 -22.23 12.42
CA SER A 278 11.57 -22.55 13.58
C SER A 278 10.61 -21.40 13.96
N LEU A 279 10.86 -20.19 13.47
CA LEU A 279 9.98 -19.06 13.71
C LEU A 279 8.61 -19.28 13.05
N PRO A 280 7.50 -18.89 13.67
CA PRO A 280 6.17 -18.92 13.06
C PRO A 280 6.11 -18.10 11.78
N VAL A 281 5.24 -18.49 10.84
CA VAL A 281 5.00 -17.69 9.64
C VAL A 281 4.13 -16.49 10.02
N CYS A 282 4.78 -15.35 10.24
CA CYS A 282 4.11 -14.11 10.67
C CYS A 282 3.69 -13.18 9.51
N VAL A 283 4.10 -13.48 8.26
CA VAL A 283 3.74 -12.70 7.07
C VAL A 283 3.09 -13.60 6.03
N ARG A 284 1.96 -13.14 5.51
CA ARG A 284 1.28 -13.72 4.34
C ARG A 284 0.85 -12.61 3.41
N PHE A 285 0.45 -12.95 2.19
CA PHE A 285 0.01 -11.98 1.21
C PHE A 285 -1.38 -12.31 0.68
N GLY A 286 -2.13 -11.28 0.32
CA GLY A 286 -3.40 -11.36 -0.38
C GLY A 286 -3.41 -10.47 -1.61
N SER A 287 -4.38 -10.68 -2.49
CA SER A 287 -4.61 -9.84 -3.67
C SER A 287 -6.11 -9.72 -3.96
N TRP A 288 -6.48 -8.54 -4.48
CA TRP A 288 -7.79 -8.29 -5.09
C TRP A 288 -7.71 -8.18 -6.60
N ILE A 289 -6.47 -8.12 -7.14
CA ILE A 289 -6.23 -7.86 -8.57
C ILE A 289 -6.66 -9.08 -9.37
N GLY A 290 -7.72 -8.94 -10.15
CA GLY A 290 -8.38 -10.03 -10.86
C GLY A 290 -9.54 -10.71 -10.11
N GLY A 291 -9.84 -10.26 -8.86
CA GLY A 291 -10.94 -10.78 -8.03
C GLY A 291 -11.99 -9.73 -7.64
N ASP A 292 -11.69 -8.45 -7.75
CA ASP A 292 -12.56 -7.34 -7.35
C ASP A 292 -13.50 -6.90 -8.47
N ARG A 293 -14.76 -7.35 -8.37
CA ARG A 293 -15.83 -7.05 -9.34
C ARG A 293 -16.71 -5.88 -8.96
N ASP A 294 -16.58 -5.34 -7.75
CA ASP A 294 -17.45 -4.26 -7.28
C ASP A 294 -17.36 -3.05 -8.23
N GLY A 295 -18.35 -2.95 -9.13
CA GLY A 295 -18.46 -1.91 -10.14
C GLY A 295 -17.29 -1.87 -11.14
N ASN A 296 -16.61 -3.00 -11.37
CA ASN A 296 -15.64 -3.15 -12.44
C ASN A 296 -16.07 -4.27 -13.40
N PRO A 297 -16.77 -3.94 -14.51
CA PRO A 297 -17.29 -4.93 -15.44
C PRO A 297 -16.19 -5.66 -16.23
N PHE A 298 -14.93 -5.22 -16.12
CA PHE A 298 -13.80 -5.83 -16.83
C PHE A 298 -13.13 -6.95 -16.03
N VAL A 299 -13.54 -7.20 -14.78
CA VAL A 299 -13.05 -8.32 -13.97
C VAL A 299 -13.98 -9.53 -14.19
N THR A 300 -13.70 -10.28 -15.23
CA THR A 300 -14.46 -11.47 -15.61
C THR A 300 -13.96 -12.73 -14.88
N PRO A 301 -14.71 -13.86 -14.90
CA PRO A 301 -14.23 -15.16 -14.41
C PRO A 301 -12.88 -15.58 -15.02
N GLU A 302 -12.69 -15.29 -16.32
CA GLU A 302 -11.43 -15.55 -17.01
C GLU A 302 -10.25 -14.74 -16.44
N CYS A 303 -10.47 -13.47 -16.09
CA CYS A 303 -9.44 -12.66 -15.41
C CYS A 303 -9.03 -13.28 -14.07
N THR A 304 -9.99 -13.82 -13.32
CA THR A 304 -9.72 -14.51 -12.04
C THR A 304 -8.88 -15.76 -12.25
N ARG A 305 -9.24 -16.59 -13.24
CA ARG A 305 -8.45 -17.77 -13.60
C ARG A 305 -7.03 -17.40 -13.99
N GLN A 306 -6.87 -16.38 -14.82
CA GLN A 306 -5.56 -15.89 -15.25
C GLN A 306 -4.72 -15.34 -14.10
N ALA A 307 -5.34 -14.66 -13.13
CA ALA A 307 -4.63 -14.17 -11.93
C ALA A 307 -4.02 -15.31 -11.11
N LEU A 308 -4.77 -16.39 -10.90
CA LEU A 308 -4.30 -17.56 -10.18
C LEU A 308 -3.20 -18.31 -10.94
N GLU A 309 -3.37 -18.47 -12.25
CA GLU A 309 -2.39 -19.13 -13.11
C GLU A 309 -1.06 -18.39 -13.12
N LEU A 310 -1.08 -17.07 -13.34
CA LEU A 310 0.13 -16.26 -13.36
C LEU A 310 0.83 -16.23 -12.00
N ALA A 311 0.08 -16.14 -10.91
CA ALA A 311 0.64 -16.18 -9.55
C ALA A 311 1.35 -17.51 -9.27
N ARG A 312 0.69 -18.63 -9.57
CA ARG A 312 1.27 -19.97 -9.43
C ARG A 312 2.51 -20.17 -10.32
N ALA A 313 2.41 -19.84 -11.60
CA ALA A 313 3.53 -19.97 -12.52
C ALA A 313 4.75 -19.15 -12.08
N MET A 314 4.52 -17.96 -11.55
CA MET A 314 5.57 -17.08 -11.03
C MET A 314 6.31 -17.70 -9.84
N VAL A 315 5.58 -18.13 -8.81
CA VAL A 315 6.21 -18.67 -7.59
C VAL A 315 6.96 -19.97 -7.87
N LEU A 316 6.39 -20.86 -8.69
CA LEU A 316 7.07 -22.10 -9.08
C LEU A 316 8.31 -21.85 -9.94
N SER A 317 8.26 -20.84 -10.83
CA SER A 317 9.43 -20.41 -11.60
C SER A 317 10.53 -19.83 -10.71
N HIS A 318 10.16 -19.08 -9.67
CA HIS A 318 11.11 -18.58 -8.67
C HIS A 318 11.77 -19.75 -7.90
N TYR A 319 11.01 -20.73 -7.44
CA TYR A 319 11.58 -21.90 -6.75
C TYR A 319 12.49 -22.73 -7.66
N LEU A 320 12.18 -22.85 -8.95
CA LEU A 320 13.08 -23.49 -9.92
C LEU A 320 14.42 -22.74 -10.03
N GLN A 321 14.43 -21.40 -9.98
CA GLN A 321 15.66 -20.62 -9.95
C GLN A 321 16.46 -20.85 -8.65
N GLU A 322 15.78 -20.89 -7.49
CA GLU A 322 16.42 -21.19 -6.20
C GLU A 322 17.03 -22.61 -6.19
N LEU A 323 16.28 -23.62 -6.67
CA LEU A 323 16.82 -24.98 -6.78
C LEU A 323 18.03 -25.04 -7.71
N ALA A 324 18.02 -24.33 -8.83
CA ALA A 324 19.17 -24.26 -9.74
C ALA A 324 20.41 -23.65 -9.08
N LEU A 325 20.23 -22.67 -8.18
CA LEU A 325 21.31 -22.13 -7.36
C LEU A 325 21.81 -23.14 -6.33
N LEU A 326 20.90 -23.85 -5.65
CA LEU A 326 21.25 -24.89 -4.68
C LEU A 326 22.00 -26.05 -5.35
N VAL A 327 21.57 -26.51 -6.51
CA VAL A 327 22.26 -27.55 -7.34
C VAL A 327 23.72 -27.17 -7.62
N ARG A 328 24.03 -25.87 -7.84
CA ARG A 328 25.37 -25.40 -8.06
C ARG A 328 26.22 -25.30 -6.78
N ARG A 329 25.59 -25.11 -5.61
CA ARG A 329 26.27 -24.84 -4.33
C ARG A 329 26.38 -26.07 -3.44
N LEU A 330 25.40 -27.00 -3.50
CA LEU A 330 25.36 -28.20 -2.68
C LEU A 330 25.99 -29.41 -3.38
N THR A 331 27.26 -29.31 -3.68
CA THR A 331 28.07 -30.39 -4.30
C THR A 331 28.76 -31.29 -3.26
N VAL A 332 28.08 -31.50 -2.12
CA VAL A 332 28.61 -32.30 -1.00
C VAL A 332 28.68 -33.77 -1.44
N SER A 333 29.86 -34.37 -1.28
CA SER A 333 30.10 -35.78 -1.60
C SER A 333 29.86 -36.68 -0.42
N THR A 334 29.20 -37.82 -0.61
CA THR A 334 29.02 -38.87 0.40
C THR A 334 30.32 -39.55 0.77
N HIS A 335 31.44 -39.33 0.05
CA HIS A 335 32.79 -39.76 0.45
C HIS A 335 33.35 -38.88 1.59
N GLN A 336 32.82 -37.66 1.79
CA GLN A 336 33.28 -36.72 2.83
C GLN A 336 32.32 -36.68 4.01
N VAL A 337 31.00 -36.74 3.72
CA VAL A 337 29.93 -36.58 4.71
C VAL A 337 28.87 -37.64 4.44
N VAL A 338 28.48 -38.37 5.47
CA VAL A 338 27.44 -39.39 5.37
C VAL A 338 26.09 -38.68 5.24
N ALA A 339 25.38 -38.90 4.14
CA ALA A 339 24.01 -38.48 4.03
C ALA A 339 23.10 -39.30 4.95
N SER A 340 22.06 -38.68 5.53
CA SER A 340 21.12 -39.38 6.40
C SER A 340 20.43 -40.54 5.69
N ALA A 341 19.96 -41.51 6.44
CA ALA A 341 19.21 -42.65 5.90
C ALA A 341 17.95 -42.14 5.16
N GLU A 342 17.23 -41.21 5.76
CA GLU A 342 16.01 -40.62 5.20
C GLU A 342 16.24 -39.96 3.82
N LEU A 343 17.36 -39.24 3.68
CA LEU A 343 17.71 -38.62 2.38
C LEU A 343 18.00 -39.69 1.31
N ARG A 344 18.76 -40.73 1.69
CA ARG A 344 19.07 -41.83 0.76
C ARG A 344 17.83 -42.59 0.32
N GLU A 345 16.94 -42.93 1.24
CA GLU A 345 15.67 -43.61 0.98
C GLU A 345 14.77 -42.77 0.06
N ARG A 346 14.69 -41.45 0.32
CA ARG A 346 13.94 -40.51 -0.52
C ARG A 346 14.51 -40.47 -1.95
N LEU A 347 15.82 -40.38 -2.09
CA LEU A 347 16.50 -40.35 -3.37
C LEU A 347 16.27 -41.66 -4.15
N GLU A 348 16.49 -42.85 -3.50
CA GLU A 348 16.27 -44.15 -4.12
C GLU A 348 14.82 -44.35 -4.53
N ARG A 349 13.86 -43.86 -3.77
CA ARG A 349 12.45 -43.88 -4.11
C ARG A 349 12.19 -43.10 -5.40
N TYR A 350 12.67 -41.88 -5.47
CA TYR A 350 12.45 -41.02 -6.61
C TYR A 350 13.17 -41.48 -7.88
N GLU A 351 14.37 -42.04 -7.76
CA GLU A 351 15.09 -42.64 -8.91
C GLU A 351 14.35 -43.82 -9.48
N ARG A 352 13.57 -44.54 -8.69
CA ARG A 352 12.73 -45.67 -9.19
C ARG A 352 11.41 -45.21 -9.79
N GLU A 353 10.80 -44.17 -9.20
CA GLU A 353 9.48 -43.69 -9.62
C GLU A 353 9.52 -42.78 -10.87
N ILE A 354 10.64 -42.12 -11.13
CA ILE A 354 10.77 -41.17 -12.23
C ILE A 354 11.39 -41.88 -13.44
N ALA A 355 10.53 -42.23 -14.41
CA ALA A 355 10.93 -43.01 -15.59
C ALA A 355 11.83 -42.23 -16.57
N GLU A 356 11.75 -40.90 -16.58
CA GLU A 356 12.53 -40.02 -17.47
C GLU A 356 13.32 -39.00 -16.64
N PRO A 357 14.50 -39.36 -16.13
CA PRO A 357 15.32 -38.43 -15.37
C PRO A 357 15.90 -37.31 -16.22
N ALA A 358 16.10 -36.12 -15.64
CA ALA A 358 16.81 -35.04 -16.35
C ALA A 358 18.18 -35.52 -16.88
N ALA A 359 18.56 -35.08 -18.08
CA ALA A 359 19.85 -35.44 -18.67
C ALA A 359 21.05 -35.09 -17.78
N GLU A 360 20.91 -34.09 -16.92
CA GLU A 360 21.92 -33.68 -15.93
C GLU A 360 22.07 -34.70 -14.79
N LEU A 361 21.00 -35.41 -14.41
CA LEU A 361 21.03 -36.44 -13.37
C LEU A 361 21.95 -37.60 -13.75
N SER A 362 21.91 -38.03 -15.01
CA SER A 362 22.78 -39.12 -15.50
C SER A 362 24.27 -38.72 -15.51
N ARG A 363 24.58 -37.45 -15.57
CA ARG A 363 25.96 -36.91 -15.52
C ARG A 363 26.42 -36.58 -14.11
N THR A 364 25.52 -36.58 -13.13
CA THR A 364 25.86 -36.23 -11.74
C THR A 364 26.32 -37.47 -10.98
N PRO A 365 27.49 -37.46 -10.34
CA PRO A 365 28.00 -38.62 -9.58
C PRO A 365 27.02 -39.08 -8.50
N HIS A 366 26.93 -40.42 -8.32
CA HIS A 366 26.11 -41.00 -7.25
C HIS A 366 26.53 -40.52 -5.84
N SER A 367 27.81 -40.17 -5.66
CA SER A 367 28.32 -39.60 -4.41
C SER A 367 27.77 -38.20 -4.09
N GLU A 368 27.17 -37.49 -5.05
CA GLU A 368 26.57 -36.15 -4.82
C GLU A 368 25.05 -36.28 -4.54
N ALA A 369 24.69 -37.03 -3.50
CA ALA A 369 23.29 -37.36 -3.20
C ALA A 369 22.37 -36.14 -3.04
N TYR A 370 22.84 -35.08 -2.38
CA TYR A 370 22.08 -33.84 -2.23
C TYR A 370 21.77 -33.19 -3.57
N ARG A 371 22.75 -33.07 -4.44
CA ARG A 371 22.60 -32.50 -5.77
C ARG A 371 21.66 -33.33 -6.65
N ARG A 372 21.76 -34.66 -6.57
CA ARG A 372 20.88 -35.58 -7.29
C ARG A 372 19.42 -35.39 -6.87
N LEU A 373 19.16 -35.32 -5.55
CA LEU A 373 17.82 -35.08 -5.03
C LEU A 373 17.27 -33.72 -5.50
N LEU A 374 18.07 -32.64 -5.42
CA LEU A 374 17.68 -31.30 -5.90
C LEU A 374 17.37 -31.27 -7.41
N LEU A 375 18.08 -32.01 -8.23
CA LEU A 375 17.78 -32.14 -9.67
C LEU A 375 16.43 -32.80 -9.90
N ILE A 376 16.13 -33.87 -9.16
CA ILE A 376 14.83 -34.54 -9.21
C ILE A 376 13.71 -33.62 -8.72
N MET A 377 13.91 -32.93 -7.62
CA MET A 377 12.98 -31.93 -7.12
C MET A 377 12.70 -30.87 -8.17
N GLY A 378 13.71 -30.41 -8.91
CA GLY A 378 13.56 -29.44 -10.00
C GLY A 378 12.69 -29.97 -11.14
N GLU A 379 12.82 -31.22 -11.53
CA GLU A 379 11.96 -31.85 -12.54
C GLU A 379 10.52 -31.97 -12.06
N ARG A 380 10.30 -32.48 -10.86
CA ARG A 380 8.98 -32.61 -10.25
C ARG A 380 8.27 -31.25 -10.13
N LEU A 381 9.01 -30.20 -9.78
CA LEU A 381 8.49 -28.84 -9.67
C LEU A 381 8.17 -28.25 -11.05
N ARG A 382 8.98 -28.54 -12.08
CA ARG A 382 8.72 -28.15 -13.46
C ARG A 382 7.44 -28.79 -13.96
N TRP A 383 7.23 -30.10 -13.71
CA TRP A 383 5.98 -30.78 -14.02
C TRP A 383 4.79 -30.20 -13.27
N ALA A 384 4.95 -29.89 -11.98
CA ALA A 384 3.90 -29.24 -11.22
C ALA A 384 3.51 -27.86 -11.80
N ARG A 385 4.44 -27.15 -12.41
CA ARG A 385 4.17 -25.88 -13.11
C ARG A 385 3.49 -26.10 -14.46
N ASP A 386 4.03 -26.97 -15.31
CA ASP A 386 3.70 -27.05 -16.74
C ASP A 386 2.75 -28.21 -17.08
N GLN A 387 2.75 -29.28 -16.29
CA GLN A 387 2.06 -30.58 -16.55
C GLN A 387 1.50 -31.15 -15.23
N ARG A 388 0.56 -30.48 -14.60
CA ARG A 388 0.07 -30.82 -13.25
C ARG A 388 -0.40 -32.26 -13.08
N SER A 389 -1.05 -32.83 -14.11
CA SER A 389 -1.58 -34.19 -14.11
C SER A 389 -0.52 -35.24 -14.38
N ARG A 390 0.75 -34.84 -14.61
CA ARG A 390 1.81 -35.81 -14.89
C ARG A 390 2.15 -36.58 -13.60
N PRO A 391 2.21 -37.93 -13.67
CA PRO A 391 2.69 -38.73 -12.54
C PRO A 391 4.10 -38.29 -12.13
N GLY A 392 4.31 -38.12 -10.82
CA GLY A 392 5.59 -37.62 -10.28
C GLY A 392 5.70 -36.10 -10.14
N ALA A 393 4.76 -35.29 -10.67
CA ALA A 393 4.67 -33.88 -10.34
C ALA A 393 4.39 -33.69 -8.84
N TYR A 394 4.89 -32.61 -8.21
CA TYR A 394 4.52 -32.30 -6.84
C TYR A 394 3.00 -32.00 -6.75
N PRO A 395 2.25 -32.78 -5.96
CA PRO A 395 0.81 -32.57 -5.79
C PRO A 395 0.52 -31.34 -4.90
N SER A 396 1.37 -31.08 -3.91
CA SER A 396 1.21 -29.99 -2.96
C SER A 396 2.56 -29.34 -2.59
N VAL A 397 2.49 -28.23 -1.91
CA VAL A 397 3.66 -27.55 -1.31
C VAL A 397 4.24 -28.36 -0.15
N ASP A 398 3.43 -29.16 0.53
CA ASP A 398 3.84 -29.90 1.73
C ASP A 398 4.90 -30.96 1.39
N GLU A 399 4.70 -31.71 0.31
CA GLU A 399 5.70 -32.70 -0.12
C GLU A 399 7.00 -32.03 -0.59
N PHE A 400 6.91 -30.87 -1.25
CA PHE A 400 8.07 -30.08 -1.64
C PHE A 400 8.83 -29.53 -0.44
N SER A 401 8.09 -29.03 0.56
CA SER A 401 8.66 -28.55 1.83
C SER A 401 9.35 -29.67 2.60
N ASP A 402 8.71 -30.85 2.66
CA ASP A 402 9.27 -32.03 3.33
C ASP A 402 10.61 -32.45 2.69
N ASP A 403 10.72 -32.44 1.37
CA ASP A 403 11.98 -32.72 0.67
C ASP A 403 13.08 -31.70 1.05
N LEU A 404 12.77 -30.42 1.14
CA LEU A 404 13.72 -29.40 1.60
C LEU A 404 14.13 -29.64 3.05
N ASP A 405 13.20 -30.00 3.91
CA ASP A 405 13.45 -30.30 5.32
C ASP A 405 14.31 -31.55 5.51
N ILE A 406 14.12 -32.57 4.68
CA ILE A 406 15.00 -33.76 4.67
C ILE A 406 16.44 -33.37 4.31
N ILE A 407 16.63 -32.54 3.29
CA ILE A 407 17.97 -32.04 2.94
C ILE A 407 18.57 -31.27 4.11
N ARG A 408 17.78 -30.40 4.74
CA ARG A 408 18.20 -29.59 5.89
C ARG A 408 18.65 -30.46 7.07
N ARG A 409 17.81 -31.43 7.49
CA ARG A 409 18.13 -32.34 8.60
C ARG A 409 19.40 -33.13 8.31
N SER A 410 19.51 -33.69 7.10
CA SER A 410 20.68 -34.43 6.69
C SER A 410 21.98 -33.61 6.71
N LEU A 411 21.95 -32.36 6.29
CA LEU A 411 23.08 -31.44 6.37
C LEU A 411 23.46 -31.15 7.85
N CYS A 412 22.48 -30.93 8.70
CA CYS A 412 22.73 -30.70 10.13
C CYS A 412 23.35 -31.93 10.83
N GLU A 413 22.82 -33.11 10.59
CA GLU A 413 23.34 -34.38 11.09
C GLU A 413 24.77 -34.63 10.59
N GLY A 414 25.08 -34.28 9.35
CA GLY A 414 26.40 -34.36 8.77
C GLY A 414 27.38 -33.25 9.23
N GLY A 415 27.04 -32.43 10.22
CA GLY A 415 27.89 -31.35 10.70
C GLY A 415 27.96 -30.10 9.81
N ALA A 416 27.08 -30.00 8.80
CA ALA A 416 27.02 -28.90 7.81
C ALA A 416 25.89 -27.89 8.12
N ALA A 417 25.54 -27.70 9.39
CA ALA A 417 24.46 -26.77 9.79
C ALA A 417 24.63 -25.32 9.24
N ARG A 418 25.87 -24.87 9.06
CA ARG A 418 26.14 -23.56 8.44
C ARG A 418 25.70 -23.49 6.98
N MET A 419 25.83 -24.60 6.24
CA MET A 419 25.36 -24.69 4.86
C MET A 419 23.83 -24.71 4.82
N ALA A 420 23.19 -25.47 5.69
CA ALA A 420 21.74 -25.48 5.84
C ALA A 420 21.23 -24.05 6.11
N LYS A 421 21.78 -23.39 7.11
CA LYS A 421 21.38 -22.03 7.51
C LYS A 421 21.60 -20.99 6.39
N GLY A 422 22.73 -21.01 5.71
CA GLY A 422 23.11 -19.98 4.74
C GLY A 422 22.55 -20.19 3.32
N LEU A 423 22.20 -21.44 2.96
CA LEU A 423 21.77 -21.76 1.60
C LEU A 423 20.32 -22.23 1.53
N LEU A 424 19.87 -23.03 2.47
CA LEU A 424 18.58 -23.72 2.41
C LEU A 424 17.49 -23.00 3.19
N ASP A 425 17.78 -22.53 4.42
CA ASP A 425 16.81 -21.84 5.28
C ASP A 425 16.14 -20.65 4.59
N PRO A 426 16.84 -19.79 3.80
CA PRO A 426 16.21 -18.73 3.04
C PRO A 426 15.15 -19.24 2.05
N VAL A 427 15.39 -20.39 1.41
CA VAL A 427 14.44 -20.99 0.47
C VAL A 427 13.24 -21.57 1.23
N ILE A 428 13.48 -22.25 2.35
CA ILE A 428 12.41 -22.79 3.21
C ILE A 428 11.50 -21.68 3.73
N CYS A 429 12.05 -20.55 4.17
CA CYS A 429 11.26 -19.39 4.60
C CYS A 429 10.34 -18.87 3.48
N LYS A 430 10.84 -18.78 2.24
CA LYS A 430 10.06 -18.40 1.06
C LYS A 430 8.94 -19.43 0.80
N VAL A 431 9.24 -20.70 0.80
CA VAL A 431 8.26 -21.79 0.55
C VAL A 431 7.14 -21.77 1.60
N ARG A 432 7.50 -21.61 2.89
CA ARG A 432 6.52 -21.53 4.00
C ARG A 432 5.62 -20.30 3.91
N THR A 433 6.15 -19.17 3.42
CA THR A 433 5.40 -17.92 3.27
C THR A 433 4.47 -17.93 2.07
N PHE A 434 4.96 -18.32 0.89
CA PHE A 434 4.25 -18.18 -0.37
C PHE A 434 3.52 -19.45 -0.82
N GLY A 435 3.95 -20.63 -0.39
CA GLY A 435 3.43 -21.90 -0.87
C GLY A 435 3.53 -22.03 -2.38
N PHE A 436 2.61 -22.79 -3.00
CA PHE A 436 2.47 -22.86 -4.47
C PHE A 436 1.44 -21.86 -5.03
N ARG A 437 0.78 -21.09 -4.16
CA ARG A 437 -0.25 -20.12 -4.55
C ARG A 437 0.25 -18.67 -4.68
N LEU A 438 1.43 -18.36 -4.12
CA LEU A 438 2.03 -17.03 -3.96
C LEU A 438 1.28 -16.17 -2.93
N HIS A 439 -0.01 -15.96 -3.13
CA HIS A 439 -0.92 -15.21 -2.25
C HIS A 439 -2.34 -15.80 -2.31
N THR A 440 -3.22 -15.36 -1.43
CA THR A 440 -4.66 -15.64 -1.54
C THR A 440 -5.31 -14.59 -2.44
N LEU A 441 -6.19 -15.01 -3.34
CA LEU A 441 -7.01 -14.10 -4.14
C LEU A 441 -8.39 -13.97 -3.50
N ASP A 442 -8.80 -12.75 -3.15
CA ASP A 442 -10.14 -12.49 -2.66
C ASP A 442 -11.07 -12.16 -3.83
N ILE A 443 -12.27 -12.68 -3.76
CA ILE A 443 -13.36 -12.29 -4.64
C ILE A 443 -14.19 -11.22 -3.94
N ARG A 444 -14.53 -10.11 -4.63
CA ARG A 444 -15.39 -9.06 -4.10
C ARG A 444 -16.51 -8.72 -5.07
N GLN A 445 -17.72 -8.63 -4.55
CA GLN A 445 -18.89 -8.14 -5.27
C GLN A 445 -19.83 -7.41 -4.31
N HIS A 446 -20.67 -6.52 -4.86
CA HIS A 446 -21.61 -5.71 -4.09
C HIS A 446 -22.85 -6.51 -3.68
N ALA A 447 -23.33 -6.33 -2.44
CA ALA A 447 -24.50 -7.00 -1.85
C ALA A 447 -25.74 -6.93 -2.75
N ARG A 448 -25.99 -5.77 -3.35
CA ARG A 448 -27.13 -5.57 -4.27
C ARG A 448 -27.13 -6.57 -5.44
N VAL A 449 -25.96 -6.87 -6.00
CA VAL A 449 -25.85 -7.82 -7.14
C VAL A 449 -26.27 -9.23 -6.70
N HIS A 450 -25.93 -9.63 -5.48
CA HIS A 450 -26.36 -10.91 -4.91
C HIS A 450 -27.86 -10.98 -4.71
N SER A 451 -28.45 -9.92 -4.13
CA SER A 451 -29.89 -9.84 -3.85
C SER A 451 -30.70 -9.82 -5.14
N GLU A 452 -30.29 -9.06 -6.16
CA GLU A 452 -30.92 -9.03 -7.48
C GLU A 452 -30.88 -10.41 -8.15
N ALA A 453 -29.71 -11.07 -8.15
CA ALA A 453 -29.59 -12.42 -8.72
C ALA A 453 -30.46 -13.47 -8.02
N LEU A 454 -30.50 -13.45 -6.68
CA LEU A 454 -31.37 -14.36 -5.92
C LEU A 454 -32.86 -14.09 -6.18
N ALA A 455 -33.27 -12.84 -6.32
CA ALA A 455 -34.64 -12.47 -6.66
C ALA A 455 -35.04 -13.03 -8.05
N GLU A 456 -34.16 -12.87 -9.06
CA GLU A 456 -34.39 -13.43 -10.39
C GLU A 456 -34.48 -14.97 -10.37
N ILE A 457 -33.55 -15.65 -9.68
CA ILE A 457 -33.55 -17.11 -9.56
C ILE A 457 -34.84 -17.59 -8.91
N THR A 458 -35.32 -16.90 -7.87
CA THR A 458 -36.55 -17.27 -7.15
C THR A 458 -37.79 -17.10 -8.02
N GLN A 459 -37.84 -16.07 -8.87
CA GLN A 459 -38.95 -15.83 -9.80
C GLN A 459 -39.03 -16.84 -10.95
N VAL A 460 -37.88 -17.35 -11.41
CA VAL A 460 -37.79 -18.34 -12.48
C VAL A 460 -38.08 -19.77 -12.02
N SER A 461 -38.15 -20.01 -10.70
CA SER A 461 -38.34 -21.32 -10.08
C SER A 461 -39.79 -21.89 -10.12
N ALA A 462 -40.46 -21.83 -11.29
CA ALA A 462 -41.54 -22.77 -11.62
C ALA A 462 -40.89 -24.06 -12.16
N PRO A 463 -41.58 -25.24 -12.10
CA PRO A 463 -40.93 -26.57 -12.15
C PRO A 463 -40.39 -26.97 -13.53
N GLN A 464 -39.27 -26.39 -13.94
CA GLN A 464 -38.52 -26.75 -15.13
C GLN A 464 -37.04 -27.00 -14.73
N SER A 465 -36.33 -27.81 -15.53
CA SER A 465 -34.94 -28.23 -15.26
C SER A 465 -33.98 -27.05 -15.02
N VAL A 466 -33.06 -27.17 -14.07
CA VAL A 466 -32.04 -26.16 -13.72
C VAL A 466 -31.29 -25.60 -14.94
N ALA A 467 -31.02 -26.45 -15.96
CA ALA A 467 -30.34 -26.05 -17.19
C ALA A 467 -31.17 -25.10 -18.09
N GLY A 468 -32.51 -25.20 -18.07
CA GLY A 468 -33.40 -24.31 -18.83
C GLY A 468 -33.62 -22.95 -18.13
N GLN A 469 -33.40 -22.88 -16.83
CA GLN A 469 -33.57 -21.67 -16.00
C GLN A 469 -32.41 -20.68 -16.19
N LEU A 470 -31.16 -21.17 -16.38
CA LEU A 470 -29.98 -20.35 -16.58
C LEU A 470 -30.03 -19.47 -17.86
N THR A 471 -30.80 -19.86 -18.86
CA THR A 471 -30.93 -19.09 -20.10
C THR A 471 -31.86 -17.87 -19.96
N MET A 472 -32.65 -17.77 -18.90
CA MET A 472 -33.61 -16.69 -18.65
C MET A 472 -33.10 -15.61 -17.68
N LEU A 473 -31.89 -15.81 -17.09
CA LEU A 473 -31.31 -14.83 -16.18
C LEU A 473 -30.73 -13.65 -16.94
N SER A 474 -30.74 -12.47 -16.28
CA SER A 474 -30.03 -11.28 -16.76
C SER A 474 -28.51 -11.53 -16.91
N PRO A 475 -27.82 -10.80 -17.81
CA PRO A 475 -26.38 -10.95 -17.96
C PRO A 475 -25.58 -10.77 -16.65
N PRO A 476 -25.89 -9.81 -15.75
CA PRO A 476 -25.18 -9.69 -14.48
C PRO A 476 -25.38 -10.90 -13.54
N SER A 477 -26.60 -11.43 -13.47
CA SER A 477 -26.91 -12.60 -12.62
C SER A 477 -26.24 -13.86 -13.13
N LYS A 478 -26.18 -14.02 -14.46
CA LYS A 478 -25.45 -15.12 -15.10
C LYS A 478 -23.94 -15.01 -14.83
N GLU A 479 -23.35 -13.86 -15.02
CA GLU A 479 -21.91 -13.61 -14.76
C GLU A 479 -21.54 -13.88 -13.29
N LEU A 480 -22.44 -13.54 -12.35
CA LEU A 480 -22.25 -13.85 -10.93
C LEU A 480 -22.20 -15.37 -10.69
N LEU A 481 -23.13 -16.13 -11.25
CA LEU A 481 -23.14 -17.60 -11.14
C LEU A 481 -21.92 -18.25 -11.82
N ASP A 482 -21.52 -17.75 -12.99
CA ASP A 482 -20.32 -18.18 -13.69
C ASP A 482 -19.06 -17.88 -12.84
N THR A 483 -19.05 -16.74 -12.13
CA THR A 483 -17.98 -16.41 -11.19
C THR A 483 -17.89 -17.40 -10.03
N ILE A 484 -19.03 -17.74 -9.42
CA ILE A 484 -19.06 -18.66 -8.28
C ILE A 484 -18.69 -20.09 -8.75
N SER A 485 -19.15 -20.50 -9.91
CA SER A 485 -18.76 -21.76 -10.54
C SER A 485 -17.26 -21.81 -10.86
N GLY A 486 -16.71 -20.69 -11.37
CA GLY A 486 -15.27 -20.55 -11.61
C GLY A 486 -14.42 -20.63 -10.34
N ILE A 487 -14.97 -20.28 -9.16
CA ILE A 487 -14.27 -20.51 -7.88
C ILE A 487 -14.16 -22.02 -7.60
N VAL A 488 -15.20 -22.81 -7.87
CA VAL A 488 -15.16 -24.28 -7.72
C VAL A 488 -14.05 -24.87 -8.57
N GLU A 489 -14.01 -24.53 -9.84
CA GLU A 489 -12.98 -24.97 -10.78
C GLU A 489 -11.58 -24.55 -10.32
N ALA A 490 -11.43 -23.28 -9.91
CA ALA A 490 -10.16 -22.77 -9.45
C ALA A 490 -9.62 -23.48 -8.20
N LYS A 491 -10.49 -23.84 -7.25
CA LYS A 491 -10.10 -24.60 -6.06
C LYS A 491 -9.66 -26.02 -6.39
N GLN A 492 -10.25 -26.64 -7.40
CA GLN A 492 -9.87 -27.96 -7.90
C GLN A 492 -8.56 -27.91 -8.69
N ASP A 493 -8.43 -26.95 -9.58
CA ASP A 493 -7.32 -26.86 -10.52
C ASP A 493 -6.03 -26.30 -9.88
N TYR A 494 -6.12 -25.32 -8.99
CA TYR A 494 -4.93 -24.61 -8.50
C TYR A 494 -4.53 -25.01 -7.09
N ASN A 495 -5.34 -24.66 -6.12
CA ASN A 495 -5.16 -24.99 -4.71
C ASN A 495 -6.43 -24.58 -3.96
N PRO A 496 -7.00 -25.44 -3.10
CA PRO A 496 -8.17 -25.09 -2.31
C PRO A 496 -8.02 -23.82 -1.48
N ALA A 497 -6.80 -23.51 -1.01
CA ALA A 497 -6.50 -22.31 -0.24
C ALA A 497 -6.19 -21.07 -1.10
N ALA A 498 -6.30 -21.14 -2.43
CA ALA A 498 -6.05 -19.97 -3.29
C ALA A 498 -7.17 -18.91 -3.18
N ILE A 499 -8.43 -19.35 -3.05
CA ILE A 499 -9.60 -18.50 -2.82
C ILE A 499 -10.32 -19.00 -1.57
N THR A 500 -10.22 -18.25 -0.48
CA THR A 500 -10.79 -18.63 0.81
C THR A 500 -11.78 -17.60 1.36
N ARG A 501 -11.88 -16.43 0.70
CA ARG A 501 -12.71 -15.32 1.17
C ARG A 501 -13.49 -14.70 0.04
N TYR A 502 -14.73 -14.35 0.36
CA TYR A 502 -15.65 -13.64 -0.52
C TYR A 502 -16.10 -12.35 0.17
N ILE A 503 -15.63 -11.21 -0.32
CA ILE A 503 -15.92 -9.90 0.27
C ILE A 503 -17.26 -9.40 -0.27
N VAL A 504 -18.15 -9.04 0.64
CA VAL A 504 -19.49 -8.51 0.35
C VAL A 504 -19.47 -7.01 0.62
N SER A 505 -19.24 -6.20 -0.44
CA SER A 505 -19.26 -4.73 -0.29
C SER A 505 -20.68 -4.20 -0.18
N GLY A 506 -20.86 -3.09 0.55
CA GLY A 506 -22.18 -2.53 0.83
C GLY A 506 -23.05 -3.43 1.70
N ALA A 507 -22.46 -4.19 2.62
CA ALA A 507 -23.21 -5.02 3.55
C ALA A 507 -23.93 -4.15 4.60
N GLU A 508 -25.24 -4.35 4.79
CA GLU A 508 -26.09 -3.61 5.73
C GLU A 508 -26.90 -4.53 6.65
N SER A 509 -27.03 -5.80 6.28
CA SER A 509 -27.84 -6.79 6.98
C SER A 509 -27.19 -8.17 6.99
N GLU A 510 -27.71 -9.06 7.83
CA GLU A 510 -27.37 -10.48 7.83
C GLU A 510 -27.74 -11.20 6.53
N ASP A 511 -28.81 -10.75 5.85
CA ASP A 511 -29.23 -11.34 4.58
C ASP A 511 -28.19 -11.16 3.48
N ASP A 512 -27.39 -10.09 3.51
CA ASP A 512 -26.30 -9.86 2.56
C ASP A 512 -25.21 -10.94 2.70
N VAL A 513 -24.93 -11.39 3.93
CA VAL A 513 -23.99 -12.48 4.21
C VAL A 513 -24.59 -13.83 3.78
N PHE A 514 -25.86 -14.08 4.10
CA PHE A 514 -26.53 -15.31 3.75
C PHE A 514 -26.79 -15.47 2.26
N ALA A 515 -26.91 -14.36 1.53
CA ALA A 515 -27.07 -14.38 0.07
C ALA A 515 -25.89 -15.08 -0.61
N VAL A 516 -24.67 -14.82 -0.18
CA VAL A 516 -23.47 -15.49 -0.71
C VAL A 516 -23.51 -16.99 -0.45
N LEU A 517 -23.93 -17.41 0.74
CA LEU A 517 -24.03 -18.84 1.09
C LEU A 517 -25.10 -19.55 0.27
N ARG A 518 -26.25 -18.90 0.02
CA ARG A 518 -27.32 -19.43 -0.85
C ARG A 518 -26.83 -19.59 -2.30
N LEU A 519 -26.14 -18.59 -2.83
CA LEU A 519 -25.54 -18.65 -4.18
C LEU A 519 -24.46 -19.71 -4.27
N ALA A 520 -23.61 -19.86 -3.24
CA ALA A 520 -22.59 -20.89 -3.16
C ALA A 520 -23.23 -22.31 -3.20
N ALA A 521 -24.29 -22.51 -2.43
CA ALA A 521 -25.02 -23.77 -2.43
C ALA A 521 -25.64 -24.11 -3.78
N LEU A 522 -26.24 -23.12 -4.47
CA LEU A 522 -26.78 -23.27 -5.83
C LEU A 522 -25.70 -23.66 -6.86
N SER A 523 -24.49 -23.13 -6.70
CA SER A 523 -23.36 -23.42 -7.57
C SER A 523 -22.52 -24.63 -7.11
N ARG A 524 -22.95 -25.36 -6.09
CA ARG A 524 -22.20 -26.48 -5.47
C ARG A 524 -20.82 -26.08 -4.92
N LEU A 525 -20.63 -24.83 -4.59
CA LEU A 525 -19.42 -24.35 -3.94
C LEU A 525 -19.48 -24.67 -2.45
N GLN A 526 -18.47 -25.40 -1.97
CA GLN A 526 -18.37 -25.76 -0.56
C GLN A 526 -17.91 -24.54 0.25
N ALA A 527 -18.78 -23.98 1.06
CA ALA A 527 -18.46 -22.91 2.00
C ALA A 527 -17.77 -23.44 3.27
N ALA A 528 -18.18 -24.62 3.73
CA ALA A 528 -17.61 -25.25 4.92
C ALA A 528 -16.14 -25.64 4.71
N GLY A 529 -15.32 -25.47 5.76
CA GLY A 529 -13.94 -25.94 5.78
C GLY A 529 -13.83 -27.44 6.04
N SER A 530 -12.77 -28.06 5.56
CA SER A 530 -12.35 -29.43 5.78
C SER A 530 -10.84 -29.51 5.98
N GLU A 531 -10.29 -30.70 6.22
CA GLU A 531 -8.83 -30.90 6.29
C GLU A 531 -8.09 -30.53 5.01
N SER A 532 -8.72 -30.76 3.86
CA SER A 532 -8.11 -30.52 2.54
C SER A 532 -8.51 -29.19 1.89
N ASP A 533 -9.61 -28.58 2.33
CA ASP A 533 -10.12 -27.31 1.79
C ASP A 533 -10.56 -26.38 2.92
N PRO A 534 -9.97 -25.19 3.08
CA PRO A 534 -10.38 -24.23 4.10
C PRO A 534 -11.80 -23.65 3.90
N GLY A 535 -12.48 -24.03 2.82
CA GLY A 535 -13.83 -23.51 2.48
C GLY A 535 -13.80 -22.11 1.88
N LEU A 536 -14.97 -21.45 1.91
CA LEU A 536 -15.12 -20.06 1.47
C LEU A 536 -15.87 -19.26 2.54
N MET A 537 -15.20 -18.33 3.16
CA MET A 537 -15.75 -17.47 4.21
C MET A 537 -16.33 -16.18 3.59
N PRO A 538 -17.62 -15.88 3.76
CA PRO A 538 -18.15 -14.56 3.47
C PRO A 538 -17.57 -13.52 4.43
N VAL A 539 -17.10 -12.40 3.89
CA VAL A 539 -16.52 -11.29 4.66
C VAL A 539 -17.34 -10.03 4.37
N PRO A 540 -18.26 -9.64 5.25
CA PRO A 540 -19.01 -8.41 5.07
C PRO A 540 -18.10 -7.19 5.22
N LEU A 541 -18.28 -6.21 4.33
CA LEU A 541 -17.62 -4.93 4.35
C LEU A 541 -18.64 -3.84 4.67
N PHE A 542 -18.48 -3.22 5.85
CA PHE A 542 -19.29 -2.09 6.31
C PHE A 542 -18.63 -0.79 5.91
N GLU A 543 -19.27 -0.01 5.04
CA GLU A 543 -18.64 1.13 4.33
C GLU A 543 -19.22 2.50 4.74
N SER A 544 -20.53 2.63 4.98
CA SER A 544 -21.17 3.88 5.40
C SER A 544 -21.09 4.08 6.91
N ILE A 545 -21.29 5.32 7.37
CA ILE A 545 -21.35 5.61 8.80
C ILE A 545 -22.45 4.78 9.48
N GLU A 546 -23.63 4.69 8.85
CA GLU A 546 -24.74 3.90 9.36
C GLU A 546 -24.44 2.39 9.42
N ALA A 547 -23.79 1.86 8.36
CA ALA A 547 -23.38 0.46 8.31
C ALA A 547 -22.35 0.15 9.41
N LEU A 548 -21.38 1.03 9.66
CA LEU A 548 -20.42 0.88 10.75
C LEU A 548 -21.09 0.84 12.13
N GLN A 549 -22.09 1.69 12.36
CA GLN A 549 -22.85 1.72 13.61
C GLN A 549 -23.66 0.43 13.82
N ARG A 550 -24.18 -0.16 12.76
CA ARG A 550 -24.99 -1.39 12.80
C ARG A 550 -24.14 -2.66 12.77
N ALA A 551 -22.88 -2.61 12.36
CA ALA A 551 -22.02 -3.78 12.16
C ALA A 551 -22.03 -4.77 13.34
N PRO A 552 -21.92 -4.35 14.62
CA PRO A 552 -21.97 -5.28 15.74
C PRO A 552 -23.29 -6.06 15.84
N GLN A 553 -24.42 -5.40 15.61
CA GLN A 553 -25.75 -6.02 15.67
C GLN A 553 -25.96 -7.00 14.50
N VAL A 554 -25.55 -6.63 13.30
CA VAL A 554 -25.61 -7.49 12.12
C VAL A 554 -24.80 -8.75 12.35
N MET A 555 -23.54 -8.62 12.81
CA MET A 555 -22.68 -9.77 13.06
C MET A 555 -23.15 -10.64 14.23
N HIS A 556 -23.77 -10.05 15.26
CA HIS A 556 -24.41 -10.83 16.31
C HIS A 556 -25.48 -11.75 15.73
N ARG A 557 -26.37 -11.23 14.87
CA ARG A 557 -27.42 -12.04 14.22
C ARG A 557 -26.85 -13.11 13.31
N VAL A 558 -25.77 -12.80 12.56
CA VAL A 558 -25.07 -13.79 11.72
C VAL A 558 -24.49 -14.91 12.59
N TRP A 559 -23.72 -14.58 13.63
CA TRP A 559 -22.99 -15.58 14.43
C TRP A 559 -23.89 -16.42 15.34
N THR A 560 -25.07 -15.92 15.72
CA THR A 560 -26.05 -16.67 16.51
C THR A 560 -27.04 -17.45 15.63
N SER A 561 -27.00 -17.27 14.30
CA SER A 561 -27.85 -18.06 13.39
C SER A 561 -27.41 -19.53 13.38
N PRO A 562 -28.34 -20.51 13.55
CA PRO A 562 -28.00 -21.93 13.51
C PRO A 562 -27.29 -22.34 12.20
N LEU A 563 -27.70 -21.77 11.07
CA LEU A 563 -27.10 -22.07 9.76
C LEU A 563 -25.63 -21.63 9.67
N TYR A 564 -25.25 -20.60 10.41
CA TYR A 564 -23.88 -20.07 10.39
C TYR A 564 -22.99 -20.67 11.47
N ALA A 565 -23.56 -21.13 12.58
CA ALA A 565 -22.82 -21.70 13.70
C ALA A 565 -22.02 -22.96 13.29
N ASP A 566 -22.62 -23.82 12.45
CA ASP A 566 -21.94 -25.00 11.91
C ASP A 566 -20.77 -24.63 11.02
N LEU A 567 -20.94 -23.64 10.15
CA LEU A 567 -19.84 -23.12 9.31
C LEU A 567 -18.70 -22.53 10.13
N LEU A 568 -19.00 -21.73 11.15
CA LEU A 568 -18.00 -21.18 12.07
C LEU A 568 -17.17 -22.29 12.74
N THR A 569 -17.77 -23.41 13.07
CA THR A 569 -17.06 -24.56 13.66
C THR A 569 -16.03 -25.12 12.66
N THR A 570 -16.39 -25.23 11.37
CA THR A 570 -15.45 -25.71 10.33
C THR A 570 -14.31 -24.73 10.06
N TRP A 571 -14.48 -23.44 10.36
CA TRP A 571 -13.43 -22.43 10.28
C TRP A 571 -12.71 -22.21 11.62
N HIS A 572 -12.75 -23.19 12.55
CA HIS A 572 -12.13 -23.10 13.88
C HIS A 572 -12.59 -21.86 14.67
N ARG A 573 -13.84 -21.45 14.46
CA ARG A 573 -14.48 -20.25 15.00
C ARG A 573 -13.83 -18.92 14.60
N TRP A 574 -13.05 -18.90 13.52
CA TRP A 574 -12.56 -17.67 12.92
C TRP A 574 -13.61 -17.01 12.05
N GLN A 575 -13.71 -15.71 12.14
CA GLN A 575 -14.45 -14.85 11.23
C GLN A 575 -13.66 -13.62 10.89
N GLU A 576 -13.73 -13.20 9.64
CA GLU A 576 -13.19 -11.92 9.16
C GLU A 576 -14.32 -10.94 8.86
N VAL A 577 -14.15 -9.68 9.28
CA VAL A 577 -15.06 -8.57 8.99
C VAL A 577 -14.23 -7.41 8.46
N MET A 578 -14.66 -6.80 7.38
CA MET A 578 -13.97 -5.67 6.78
C MET A 578 -14.63 -4.35 7.13
N LEU A 579 -13.81 -3.35 7.45
CA LEU A 579 -14.26 -1.97 7.73
C LEU A 579 -13.76 -1.05 6.61
N GLY A 580 -14.70 -0.23 6.07
CA GLY A 580 -14.45 0.69 4.97
C GLY A 580 -14.04 2.07 5.46
N TYR A 581 -12.86 2.53 5.05
CA TYR A 581 -12.30 3.82 5.46
C TYR A 581 -12.62 4.95 4.48
N SER A 582 -12.52 4.68 3.18
CA SER A 582 -12.68 5.73 2.15
C SER A 582 -14.13 6.14 1.98
N ASP A 583 -15.04 5.18 1.94
CA ASP A 583 -16.47 5.46 1.74
C ASP A 583 -17.07 6.08 3.00
N SER A 584 -16.70 5.64 4.21
CA SER A 584 -17.13 6.29 5.46
C SER A 584 -16.59 7.71 5.60
N ASN A 585 -15.35 7.97 5.12
CA ASN A 585 -14.80 9.33 5.10
C ASN A 585 -15.55 10.24 4.10
N LYS A 586 -15.90 9.72 2.92
CA LYS A 586 -16.74 10.44 1.95
C LYS A 586 -18.13 10.74 2.52
N ASP A 587 -18.71 9.82 3.28
CA ASP A 587 -20.04 9.93 3.88
C ASP A 587 -20.10 10.89 5.07
N GLY A 588 -19.15 10.80 6.00
CA GLY A 588 -19.21 11.49 7.29
C GLY A 588 -18.06 12.47 7.60
N GLY A 589 -17.05 12.58 6.73
CA GLY A 589 -15.83 13.36 7.00
C GLY A 589 -14.84 12.60 7.90
N MET A 590 -13.62 13.16 8.01
CA MET A 590 -12.47 12.49 8.61
C MET A 590 -12.67 12.14 10.10
N LEU A 591 -13.12 13.09 10.91
CA LEU A 591 -13.26 12.91 12.36
C LEU A 591 -14.31 11.86 12.67
N THR A 592 -15.48 11.95 12.05
CA THR A 592 -16.59 11.01 12.24
C THR A 592 -16.22 9.62 11.77
N SER A 593 -15.65 9.49 10.57
CA SER A 593 -15.21 8.20 10.05
C SER A 593 -14.21 7.51 11.01
N THR A 594 -13.20 8.26 11.50
CA THR A 594 -12.21 7.73 12.45
C THR A 594 -12.87 7.23 13.73
N TRP A 595 -13.83 7.97 14.28
CA TRP A 595 -14.52 7.63 15.51
C TRP A 595 -15.46 6.44 15.34
N GLU A 596 -16.28 6.40 14.27
CA GLU A 596 -17.19 5.31 14.01
C GLU A 596 -16.47 3.99 13.70
N LEU A 597 -15.34 4.04 13.00
CA LEU A 597 -14.46 2.89 12.80
C LEU A 597 -13.94 2.33 14.13
N HIS A 598 -13.53 3.20 15.05
CA HIS A 598 -13.08 2.80 16.39
C HIS A 598 -14.21 2.15 17.19
N LYS A 599 -15.41 2.74 17.17
CA LYS A 599 -16.59 2.16 17.83
C LYS A 599 -17.00 0.80 17.23
N ALA A 600 -17.02 0.72 15.89
CA ALA A 600 -17.34 -0.53 15.19
C ALA A 600 -16.34 -1.63 15.55
N HIS A 601 -15.05 -1.32 15.56
CA HIS A 601 -14.00 -2.26 15.96
C HIS A 601 -14.25 -2.83 17.36
N ARG A 602 -14.45 -1.96 18.37
CA ARG A 602 -14.76 -2.40 19.74
C ARG A 602 -16.05 -3.18 19.85
N GLY A 603 -17.11 -2.68 19.21
CA GLY A 603 -18.42 -3.33 19.21
C GLY A 603 -18.37 -4.74 18.61
N LEU A 604 -17.67 -4.91 17.50
CA LEU A 604 -17.48 -6.21 16.86
C LEU A 604 -16.68 -7.18 17.74
N HIS A 605 -15.58 -6.74 18.37
CA HIS A 605 -14.80 -7.60 19.28
C HIS A 605 -15.59 -7.98 20.54
N ARG A 606 -16.40 -7.07 21.08
CA ARG A 606 -17.30 -7.40 22.20
C ARG A 606 -18.27 -8.52 21.80
N VAL A 607 -19.00 -8.35 20.71
CA VAL A 607 -19.96 -9.34 20.21
C VAL A 607 -19.27 -10.65 19.84
N ALA A 608 -18.07 -10.59 19.26
CA ALA A 608 -17.30 -11.79 18.96
C ALA A 608 -16.96 -12.60 20.23
N ARG A 609 -16.57 -11.93 21.32
CA ARG A 609 -16.35 -12.59 22.62
C ARG A 609 -17.65 -13.20 23.16
N GLU A 610 -18.75 -12.48 23.10
CA GLU A 610 -20.08 -12.97 23.54
C GLU A 610 -20.50 -14.23 22.77
N CYS A 611 -20.22 -14.28 21.46
CA CYS A 611 -20.54 -15.42 20.59
C CYS A 611 -19.42 -16.49 20.54
N GLY A 612 -18.29 -16.31 21.24
CA GLY A 612 -17.15 -17.23 21.21
C GLY A 612 -16.47 -17.31 19.82
N VAL A 613 -16.44 -16.20 19.08
CA VAL A 613 -15.85 -16.07 17.76
C VAL A 613 -14.45 -15.45 17.85
N LYS A 614 -13.48 -15.99 17.11
CA LYS A 614 -12.16 -15.40 16.90
C LYS A 614 -12.25 -14.42 15.75
N LEU A 615 -12.23 -13.13 16.05
CA LEU A 615 -12.42 -12.09 15.05
C LEU A 615 -11.10 -11.56 14.51
N ARG A 616 -11.00 -11.47 13.19
CA ARG A 616 -9.98 -10.69 12.49
C ARG A 616 -10.62 -9.51 11.79
N ILE A 617 -10.12 -8.32 12.05
CA ILE A 617 -10.55 -7.13 11.30
C ILE A 617 -9.68 -6.97 10.06
N PHE A 618 -10.35 -6.81 8.92
CA PHE A 618 -9.73 -6.43 7.65
C PHE A 618 -9.88 -4.92 7.45
N HIS A 619 -8.76 -4.22 7.47
CA HIS A 619 -8.74 -2.76 7.35
C HIS A 619 -8.68 -2.33 5.89
N GLY A 620 -9.78 -1.81 5.38
CA GLY A 620 -9.84 -1.15 4.07
C GLY A 620 -9.20 0.23 4.14
N ARG A 621 -7.90 0.31 4.41
CA ARG A 621 -7.19 1.59 4.44
C ARG A 621 -7.22 2.23 3.06
N GLY A 622 -8.07 3.24 2.91
CA GLY A 622 -8.16 4.05 1.72
C GLY A 622 -8.37 5.51 2.09
N GLY A 623 -7.81 6.44 1.32
CA GLY A 623 -7.95 7.88 1.52
C GLY A 623 -6.68 8.56 2.00
N THR A 624 -6.66 9.88 1.87
CA THR A 624 -5.53 10.81 2.05
C THR A 624 -4.76 10.64 3.35
N VAL A 625 -5.37 10.08 4.35
CA VAL A 625 -4.91 10.14 5.74
C VAL A 625 -4.06 8.94 6.15
N GLY A 626 -4.20 7.83 5.50
CA GLY A 626 -3.33 6.65 5.72
C GLY A 626 -2.38 6.42 4.55
N ARG A 627 -2.64 7.08 3.43
CA ARG A 627 -1.85 7.05 2.21
C ARG A 627 -0.81 8.18 2.26
N GLY A 628 0.38 7.92 1.84
CA GLY A 628 1.37 8.95 1.62
C GLY A 628 2.06 9.51 2.86
N GLY A 629 2.11 8.81 4.01
CA GLY A 629 3.05 9.19 5.04
C GLY A 629 2.66 9.07 6.51
N GLY A 630 1.44 8.67 6.84
CA GLY A 630 1.12 8.33 8.23
C GLY A 630 1.87 7.06 8.64
N PRO A 631 2.58 7.01 9.79
CA PRO A 631 3.34 5.83 10.18
C PRO A 631 2.37 4.65 10.41
N THR A 632 2.52 3.58 9.64
CA THR A 632 1.73 2.33 9.80
C THR A 632 1.78 1.82 11.23
N HIS A 633 2.93 1.93 11.89
CA HIS A 633 3.12 1.62 13.30
C HIS A 633 2.12 2.35 14.22
N SER A 634 2.04 3.69 14.11
CA SER A 634 1.14 4.50 14.96
C SER A 634 -0.33 4.16 14.72
N ALA A 635 -0.71 3.87 13.47
CA ALA A 635 -2.08 3.52 13.13
C ALA A 635 -2.50 2.14 13.68
N ILE A 636 -1.57 1.18 13.75
CA ILE A 636 -1.81 -0.12 14.40
C ILE A 636 -1.93 0.07 15.91
N LEU A 637 -1.09 0.90 16.52
CA LEU A 637 -1.15 1.20 17.94
C LEU A 637 -2.37 2.04 18.35
N ALA A 638 -3.00 2.77 17.42
CA ALA A 638 -4.22 3.52 17.68
C ALA A 638 -5.49 2.64 17.72
N GLN A 639 -5.37 1.34 17.49
CA GLN A 639 -6.48 0.40 17.65
C GLN A 639 -6.91 0.28 19.11
N PRO A 640 -8.19 -0.08 19.38
CA PRO A 640 -8.71 -0.20 20.74
C PRO A 640 -7.87 -1.12 21.63
N VAL A 641 -7.63 -0.70 22.84
CA VAL A 641 -6.83 -1.46 23.82
C VAL A 641 -7.57 -2.73 24.23
N GLY A 642 -6.88 -3.87 24.23
CA GLY A 642 -7.42 -5.16 24.66
C GLY A 642 -8.30 -5.89 23.65
N ASP A 643 -8.52 -5.32 22.47
CA ASP A 643 -9.32 -5.92 21.41
C ASP A 643 -8.45 -6.48 20.25
N PHE A 644 -7.17 -6.15 20.19
CA PHE A 644 -6.27 -6.63 19.13
C PHE A 644 -5.86 -8.09 19.37
N THR A 645 -6.01 -8.93 18.34
CA THR A 645 -5.77 -10.39 18.41
C THR A 645 -4.44 -10.83 17.81
N GLY A 646 -3.54 -9.91 17.46
CA GLY A 646 -2.27 -10.22 16.79
C GLY A 646 -2.39 -10.30 15.25
N HIS A 647 -3.61 -10.48 14.73
CA HIS A 647 -3.85 -10.64 13.31
C HIS A 647 -4.28 -9.32 12.66
N ILE A 648 -3.53 -8.88 11.65
CA ILE A 648 -3.90 -7.71 10.87
C ILE A 648 -3.95 -8.04 9.38
N ARG A 649 -5.05 -7.65 8.74
CA ARG A 649 -5.21 -7.69 7.30
C ARG A 649 -5.50 -6.29 6.80
N ILE A 650 -4.75 -5.82 5.79
CA ILE A 650 -4.78 -4.43 5.35
C ILE A 650 -4.65 -4.34 3.84
N THR A 651 -5.52 -3.53 3.19
CA THR A 651 -5.34 -3.22 1.77
C THR A 651 -4.14 -2.31 1.57
N GLU A 652 -3.28 -2.70 0.64
CA GLU A 652 -2.20 -1.87 0.11
C GLU A 652 -2.57 -1.46 -1.31
N GLN A 653 -2.68 -0.16 -1.53
CA GLN A 653 -3.18 0.36 -2.80
C GLN A 653 -2.04 0.86 -3.68
N GLY A 654 -2.26 0.87 -4.98
CA GLY A 654 -1.30 1.05 -6.05
C GLY A 654 -0.05 1.89 -5.77
N GLU A 655 -0.20 3.19 -5.46
CA GLU A 655 0.96 4.04 -5.16
C GLU A 655 1.73 3.64 -3.89
N VAL A 656 1.01 3.08 -2.91
CA VAL A 656 1.61 2.59 -1.65
C VAL A 656 2.47 1.35 -1.94
N LEU A 657 2.05 0.51 -2.89
CA LEU A 657 2.85 -0.64 -3.32
C LEU A 657 4.22 -0.22 -3.83
N ASN A 658 4.25 0.81 -4.66
CA ASN A 658 5.51 1.35 -5.17
C ASN A 658 6.43 1.87 -4.03
N TRP A 659 5.86 2.58 -3.07
CA TRP A 659 6.64 3.18 -1.98
C TRP A 659 7.16 2.19 -0.96
N LYS A 660 6.34 1.17 -0.64
CA LYS A 660 6.67 0.19 0.37
C LYS A 660 7.47 -0.98 -0.19
N TYR A 661 7.20 -1.36 -1.45
CA TYR A 661 7.64 -2.66 -1.96
C TYR A 661 8.44 -2.60 -3.26
N ALA A 662 8.72 -1.42 -3.86
CA ALA A 662 9.54 -1.34 -5.07
C ALA A 662 11.05 -1.51 -4.80
N ASP A 663 11.47 -1.40 -3.55
CA ASP A 663 12.86 -1.54 -3.11
C ASP A 663 12.97 -2.62 -2.03
N PRO A 664 13.97 -3.53 -2.10
CA PRO A 664 14.10 -4.66 -1.15
C PRO A 664 14.23 -4.22 0.31
N LEU A 665 15.06 -3.20 0.60
CA LEU A 665 15.27 -2.70 1.97
C LEU A 665 14.02 -2.00 2.51
N LEU A 666 13.28 -1.28 1.65
CA LEU A 666 12.02 -0.67 2.06
C LEU A 666 10.94 -1.72 2.28
N ALA A 667 10.87 -2.77 1.45
CA ALA A 667 9.95 -3.87 1.63
C ALA A 667 10.18 -4.58 2.97
N GLU A 668 11.43 -4.92 3.25
CA GLU A 668 11.87 -5.49 4.53
C GLU A 668 11.45 -4.59 5.70
N TRP A 669 11.80 -3.31 5.66
CA TRP A 669 11.49 -2.36 6.73
C TRP A 669 9.98 -2.17 6.95
N ASN A 670 9.18 -2.01 5.88
CA ASN A 670 7.74 -1.83 6.04
C ASN A 670 7.06 -3.06 6.63
N LEU A 671 7.47 -4.26 6.26
CA LEU A 671 6.96 -5.50 6.87
C LEU A 671 7.43 -5.65 8.32
N GLU A 672 8.70 -5.35 8.62
CA GLU A 672 9.24 -5.33 9.99
C GLU A 672 8.44 -4.39 10.90
N ILE A 673 8.17 -3.16 10.45
CA ILE A 673 7.36 -2.18 11.20
C ILE A 673 5.95 -2.71 11.49
N MET A 674 5.33 -3.40 10.54
CA MET A 674 4.00 -3.98 10.74
C MET A 674 4.03 -5.11 11.78
N ILE A 675 5.02 -6.00 11.69
CA ILE A 675 5.25 -7.08 12.67
C ILE A 675 5.49 -6.49 14.06
N ALA A 676 6.39 -5.53 14.15
CA ALA A 676 6.74 -4.85 15.41
C ALA A 676 5.54 -4.16 16.04
N ALA A 677 4.73 -3.45 15.23
CA ALA A 677 3.53 -2.78 15.71
C ALA A 677 2.45 -3.78 16.19
N CYS A 678 2.29 -4.91 15.50
CA CYS A 678 1.37 -5.97 15.92
C CYS A 678 1.82 -6.59 17.24
N LEU A 679 3.13 -6.88 17.41
CA LEU A 679 3.66 -7.41 18.65
C LEU A 679 3.48 -6.42 19.82
N GLU A 680 3.78 -5.15 19.59
CA GLU A 680 3.61 -4.08 20.57
C GLU A 680 2.14 -3.87 20.94
N ALA A 681 1.24 -3.88 19.98
CA ALA A 681 -0.21 -3.74 20.20
C ALA A 681 -0.78 -4.94 20.98
N LEU A 682 -0.31 -6.15 20.71
CA LEU A 682 -0.74 -7.37 21.39
C LEU A 682 -0.30 -7.41 22.84
N VAL A 683 0.98 -7.15 23.12
CA VAL A 683 1.56 -7.23 24.47
C VAL A 683 1.31 -5.95 25.26
N ARG A 684 1.26 -4.79 24.59
CA ARG A 684 1.14 -3.44 25.19
C ARG A 684 1.93 -3.25 26.47
N PRO A 685 3.26 -3.32 26.42
CA PRO A 685 4.08 -3.04 27.58
C PRO A 685 3.91 -1.59 28.01
N GLY A 686 3.34 -1.32 29.17
CA GLY A 686 3.09 0.02 29.70
C GLY A 686 1.66 0.53 29.41
N THR A 687 0.66 -0.30 29.69
CA THR A 687 -0.77 -0.05 29.47
C THR A 687 -1.27 1.34 29.86
N VAL A 688 -1.83 2.05 28.88
CA VAL A 688 -2.92 2.96 29.14
C VAL A 688 -4.12 2.09 29.55
N ALA A 689 -4.51 2.11 30.80
CA ALA A 689 -5.62 1.30 31.28
C ALA A 689 -6.87 1.59 30.45
N ALA A 690 -7.67 0.55 30.13
CA ALA A 690 -8.93 0.71 29.39
C ALA A 690 -9.86 1.78 29.99
N ASP A 691 -9.77 2.00 31.31
CA ASP A 691 -10.46 3.07 32.03
C ASP A 691 -10.00 4.49 31.63
N ILE A 692 -8.73 4.66 31.20
CA ILE A 692 -8.22 5.96 30.73
C ILE A 692 -8.80 6.28 29.34
N GLU A 693 -8.98 5.29 28.46
CA GLU A 693 -9.67 5.51 27.20
C GLU A 693 -11.15 5.88 27.40
N ALA A 694 -11.85 5.24 28.33
CA ALA A 694 -13.28 5.46 28.57
C ALA A 694 -13.62 6.93 28.85
N ARG A 695 -12.75 7.68 29.54
CA ARG A 695 -12.94 9.11 29.82
C ARG A 695 -12.99 10.00 28.58
N TRP A 696 -12.47 9.52 27.43
CA TRP A 696 -12.43 10.26 26.17
C TRP A 696 -13.63 10.00 25.25
N TYR A 697 -14.50 9.02 25.62
CA TYR A 697 -15.61 8.61 24.76
C TYR A 697 -16.64 9.70 24.57
N GLU A 698 -17.10 10.30 25.64
CA GLU A 698 -18.10 11.36 25.59
C GLU A 698 -17.62 12.60 24.83
N PRO A 699 -16.38 13.12 25.08
CA PRO A 699 -15.80 14.15 24.24
C PRO A 699 -15.75 13.81 22.75
N MET A 700 -15.30 12.60 22.41
CA MET A 700 -15.23 12.15 21.01
C MET A 700 -16.60 12.03 20.37
N GLU A 701 -17.61 11.57 21.11
CA GLU A 701 -18.97 11.47 20.59
C GLU A 701 -19.55 12.84 20.25
N ARG A 702 -19.33 13.84 21.11
CA ARG A 702 -19.73 15.23 20.84
C ARG A 702 -18.98 15.82 19.64
N LEU A 703 -17.67 15.61 19.57
CA LEU A 703 -16.85 16.09 18.44
C LEU A 703 -17.30 15.44 17.14
N SER A 704 -17.52 14.11 17.15
CA SER A 704 -17.98 13.37 16.00
C SER A 704 -19.36 13.82 15.53
N GLY A 705 -20.32 13.98 16.44
CA GLY A 705 -21.67 14.45 16.10
C GLY A 705 -21.66 15.86 15.52
N ALA A 706 -20.86 16.79 16.05
CA ALA A 706 -20.73 18.14 15.53
C ALA A 706 -20.06 18.14 14.12
N ALA A 707 -18.98 17.39 13.94
CA ALA A 707 -18.30 17.25 12.66
C ALA A 707 -19.21 16.63 11.60
N TYR A 708 -19.93 15.55 11.93
CA TYR A 708 -20.85 14.87 11.05
C TYR A 708 -21.95 15.78 10.53
N GLY A 709 -22.65 16.46 11.45
CA GLY A 709 -23.73 17.38 11.07
C GLY A 709 -23.24 18.48 10.14
N TYR A 710 -22.12 19.10 10.47
CA TYR A 710 -21.53 20.18 9.68
C TYR A 710 -21.03 19.69 8.30
N TYR A 711 -20.35 18.54 8.24
CA TYR A 711 -19.89 17.97 6.99
C TYR A 711 -21.04 17.56 6.07
N ARG A 712 -22.07 16.90 6.62
CA ARG A 712 -23.27 16.50 5.86
C ARG A 712 -23.99 17.71 5.27
N GLU A 713 -24.26 18.73 6.07
CA GLU A 713 -24.97 19.95 5.64
C GLU A 713 -24.15 20.74 4.60
N LYS A 714 -22.87 20.98 4.88
CA LYS A 714 -22.08 21.90 4.06
C LYS A 714 -21.43 21.25 2.85
N VAL A 715 -21.12 19.94 2.89
CA VAL A 715 -20.37 19.26 1.84
C VAL A 715 -21.18 18.14 1.19
N ALA A 716 -21.56 17.11 1.96
CA ALA A 716 -22.07 15.88 1.37
C ALA A 716 -23.47 16.03 0.75
N GLN A 717 -24.33 16.88 1.33
CA GLN A 717 -25.69 17.14 0.85
C GLN A 717 -25.82 18.46 0.07
N SER A 718 -24.71 19.17 -0.16
CA SER A 718 -24.71 20.45 -0.85
C SER A 718 -24.57 20.25 -2.38
N PRO A 719 -25.60 20.54 -3.17
CA PRO A 719 -25.49 20.52 -4.64
C PRO A 719 -24.47 21.54 -5.15
N ASP A 720 -24.32 22.66 -4.44
CA ASP A 720 -23.41 23.75 -4.80
C ASP A 720 -21.95 23.29 -4.64
N VAL A 721 -21.62 22.57 -3.56
CA VAL A 721 -20.27 22.05 -3.38
C VAL A 721 -19.96 20.95 -4.41
N LEU A 722 -20.92 20.12 -4.78
CA LEU A 722 -20.72 19.12 -5.83
C LEU A 722 -20.50 19.79 -7.20
N ARG A 723 -21.28 20.82 -7.53
CA ARG A 723 -21.10 21.60 -8.78
C ARG A 723 -19.76 22.33 -8.78
N TYR A 724 -19.38 22.94 -7.67
CA TYR A 724 -18.07 23.55 -7.50
C TYR A 724 -16.95 22.51 -7.69
N PHE A 725 -17.05 21.36 -7.05
CA PHE A 725 -16.09 20.26 -7.17
C PHE A 725 -15.91 19.81 -8.63
N GLU A 726 -16.99 19.62 -9.35
CA GLU A 726 -16.94 19.19 -10.76
C GLU A 726 -16.26 20.23 -11.66
N GLN A 727 -16.38 21.53 -11.32
CA GLN A 727 -15.78 22.61 -12.11
C GLN A 727 -14.40 23.04 -11.60
N ALA A 728 -14.17 23.08 -10.28
CA ALA A 728 -12.90 23.50 -9.68
C ALA A 728 -11.86 22.39 -9.58
N THR A 729 -12.11 21.20 -10.14
CA THR A 729 -11.17 20.09 -10.10
C THR A 729 -11.12 19.39 -11.46
N PRO A 730 -10.05 18.62 -11.72
CA PRO A 730 -9.94 17.84 -12.96
C PRO A 730 -10.69 16.49 -12.88
N VAL A 731 -11.76 16.38 -12.07
CA VAL A 731 -12.46 15.11 -11.87
C VAL A 731 -13.15 14.60 -13.13
N GLN A 732 -13.61 15.50 -13.99
CA GLN A 732 -14.23 15.16 -15.27
C GLN A 732 -13.20 14.63 -16.26
N GLU A 733 -11.97 15.12 -16.17
CA GLU A 733 -10.85 14.75 -17.01
C GLU A 733 -10.06 13.53 -16.46
N LEU A 734 -10.48 12.98 -15.33
CA LEU A 734 -9.80 11.83 -14.70
C LEU A 734 -9.71 10.61 -15.64
N GLU A 735 -10.68 10.44 -16.52
CA GLU A 735 -10.67 9.36 -17.51
C GLU A 735 -9.56 9.55 -18.58
N LEU A 736 -9.14 10.79 -18.83
CA LEU A 736 -8.04 11.09 -19.76
C LEU A 736 -6.68 10.63 -19.24
N ALA A 737 -6.50 10.59 -17.94
CA ALA A 737 -5.27 10.10 -17.32
C ALA A 737 -5.06 8.59 -17.52
N ARG A 738 -6.10 7.84 -17.96
CA ARG A 738 -6.05 6.40 -18.29
C ARG A 738 -5.36 5.56 -17.23
N ILE A 739 -5.70 5.84 -15.97
CA ILE A 739 -4.90 5.40 -14.81
C ILE A 739 -5.19 3.94 -14.41
N GLY A 740 -6.41 3.44 -14.62
CA GLY A 740 -6.80 2.09 -14.26
C GLY A 740 -7.95 1.54 -15.08
N SER A 741 -8.26 0.26 -14.94
CA SER A 741 -9.37 -0.41 -15.65
C SER A 741 -10.74 0.05 -15.15
N ARG A 742 -10.85 0.45 -13.88
CA ARG A 742 -12.10 0.72 -13.15
C ARG A 742 -12.71 2.08 -13.51
N PRO A 743 -14.04 2.19 -13.81
CA PRO A 743 -14.72 3.46 -14.06
C PRO A 743 -14.73 4.39 -12.83
N ALA A 744 -14.73 5.71 -13.05
CA ALA A 744 -14.75 6.72 -11.98
C ALA A 744 -16.10 6.79 -11.22
N ARG A 745 -17.21 6.43 -11.86
CA ARG A 745 -18.57 6.43 -11.30
C ARG A 745 -19.16 5.01 -11.28
N ARG A 746 -20.01 4.71 -10.29
CA ARG A 746 -20.73 3.42 -10.17
C ARG A 746 -21.95 3.34 -11.11
N SER A 747 -22.59 4.48 -11.38
CA SER A 747 -23.76 4.62 -12.26
C SER A 747 -23.70 5.97 -13.00
N GLY A 748 -24.56 6.18 -13.98
CA GLY A 748 -24.69 7.46 -14.71
C GLY A 748 -25.30 8.62 -13.92
N GLY A 749 -25.50 8.48 -12.60
CA GLY A 749 -26.07 9.51 -11.73
C GLY A 749 -25.09 10.66 -11.45
N ARG A 750 -25.66 11.83 -11.05
CA ARG A 750 -24.89 13.05 -10.75
C ARG A 750 -24.82 13.37 -9.25
N LYS A 751 -25.14 12.44 -8.37
CA LYS A 751 -25.05 12.63 -6.92
C LYS A 751 -23.65 12.25 -6.40
N LEU A 752 -23.29 12.76 -5.22
CA LEU A 752 -22.04 12.38 -4.55
C LEU A 752 -21.96 10.87 -4.27
N GLU A 753 -23.10 10.23 -4.00
CA GLU A 753 -23.20 8.79 -3.73
C GLU A 753 -22.73 7.95 -4.93
N ASP A 754 -23.02 8.42 -6.15
CA ASP A 754 -22.63 7.76 -7.41
C ASP A 754 -21.12 7.88 -7.69
N LEU A 755 -20.50 8.92 -7.17
CA LEU A 755 -19.06 9.14 -7.31
C LEU A 755 -18.30 8.20 -6.36
N ARG A 756 -17.27 7.53 -6.85
CA ARG A 756 -16.41 6.71 -6.01
C ARG A 756 -15.56 7.55 -5.06
N ALA A 757 -15.16 6.98 -3.93
CA ALA A 757 -14.35 7.69 -2.94
C ALA A 757 -12.99 8.15 -3.50
N ILE A 758 -12.37 7.36 -4.38
CA ILE A 758 -11.07 7.70 -4.96
C ILE A 758 -11.12 8.95 -5.85
N PRO A 759 -11.99 9.04 -6.86
CA PRO A 759 -12.17 10.27 -7.64
C PRO A 759 -12.51 11.50 -6.79
N TRP A 760 -13.31 11.33 -5.73
CA TRP A 760 -13.62 12.40 -4.79
C TRP A 760 -12.38 12.94 -4.09
N VAL A 761 -11.60 12.04 -3.49
CA VAL A 761 -10.37 12.43 -2.79
C VAL A 761 -9.32 12.97 -3.77
N PHE A 762 -9.15 12.30 -4.91
CA PHE A 762 -8.17 12.68 -5.93
C PHE A 762 -8.42 14.08 -6.49
N GLY A 763 -9.67 14.41 -6.88
CA GLY A 763 -10.02 15.72 -7.39
C GLY A 763 -9.68 16.84 -6.41
N TRP A 764 -10.07 16.70 -5.15
CA TRP A 764 -9.74 17.68 -4.10
C TRP A 764 -8.24 17.81 -3.82
N MET A 765 -7.48 16.74 -3.98
CA MET A 765 -6.01 16.79 -3.83
C MET A 765 -5.35 17.47 -5.01
N GLN A 766 -5.79 17.19 -6.25
CA GLN A 766 -5.27 17.84 -7.45
C GLN A 766 -5.45 19.35 -7.40
N SER A 767 -6.60 19.82 -6.96
CA SER A 767 -6.93 21.24 -6.83
C SER A 767 -6.42 21.91 -5.53
N ARG A 768 -5.59 21.20 -4.75
CA ARG A 768 -4.95 21.69 -3.52
C ARG A 768 -5.89 22.08 -2.37
N HIS A 769 -7.18 21.73 -2.47
CA HIS A 769 -8.15 21.96 -1.38
C HIS A 769 -8.06 20.91 -0.28
N ALA A 770 -7.85 19.65 -0.62
CA ALA A 770 -7.75 18.49 0.30
C ALA A 770 -8.96 18.33 1.26
N VAL A 771 -10.14 18.78 0.87
CA VAL A 771 -11.36 18.87 1.69
C VAL A 771 -11.70 17.61 2.52
N PRO A 772 -11.69 16.38 1.95
CA PRO A 772 -12.12 15.19 2.67
C PRO A 772 -11.27 14.84 3.91
N ALA A 773 -10.08 15.42 4.02
CA ALA A 773 -9.14 15.06 5.06
C ALA A 773 -9.17 15.98 6.31
N TRP A 774 -9.86 17.12 6.24
CA TRP A 774 -9.83 18.09 7.34
C TRP A 774 -11.17 18.83 7.56
N PHE A 775 -12.07 18.87 6.59
CA PHE A 775 -13.31 19.64 6.69
C PHE A 775 -14.21 19.13 7.84
N GLY A 776 -14.72 20.05 8.65
CA GLY A 776 -15.56 19.79 9.81
C GLY A 776 -14.79 19.55 11.11
N VAL A 777 -13.47 19.30 11.04
CA VAL A 777 -12.63 19.13 12.24
C VAL A 777 -12.50 20.44 13.00
N GLY A 778 -12.22 21.55 12.30
CA GLY A 778 -12.10 22.88 12.92
C GLY A 778 -13.36 23.31 13.62
N PHE A 779 -14.50 23.15 12.96
CA PHE A 779 -15.82 23.46 13.51
C PHE A 779 -16.09 22.67 14.81
N ALA A 780 -15.89 21.35 14.77
CA ALA A 780 -16.13 20.50 15.94
C ALA A 780 -15.23 20.87 17.12
N LEU A 781 -13.94 21.08 16.87
CA LEU A 781 -12.99 21.50 17.92
C LEU A 781 -13.34 22.85 18.51
N GLU A 782 -13.69 23.84 17.69
CA GLU A 782 -14.06 25.19 18.13
C GLU A 782 -15.35 25.18 18.97
N GLN A 783 -16.38 24.48 18.54
CA GLN A 783 -17.63 24.28 19.27
C GLN A 783 -17.39 23.66 20.65
N PHE A 784 -16.56 22.60 20.70
CA PHE A 784 -16.24 21.95 21.97
C PHE A 784 -15.43 22.86 22.89
N ALA A 785 -14.44 23.57 22.37
CA ALA A 785 -13.62 24.51 23.10
C ALA A 785 -14.42 25.72 23.63
N ALA A 786 -15.49 26.15 22.93
CA ALA A 786 -16.37 27.22 23.32
C ALA A 786 -17.19 26.92 24.59
N LEU A 787 -17.31 25.65 24.98
CA LEU A 787 -18.00 25.24 26.20
C LEU A 787 -17.26 25.71 27.48
N GLY A 788 -15.97 25.99 27.43
CA GLY A 788 -15.20 26.55 28.51
C GLY A 788 -13.73 26.14 28.55
N GLU A 789 -13.02 26.66 29.56
CA GLU A 789 -11.57 26.40 29.70
C GLU A 789 -11.26 24.92 30.01
N GLN A 790 -12.13 24.26 30.78
CA GLN A 790 -11.99 22.81 31.05
C GLN A 790 -12.00 21.99 29.78
N GLN A 791 -12.86 22.30 28.81
CA GLN A 791 -12.96 21.60 27.54
C GLN A 791 -11.75 21.89 26.64
N ARG A 792 -11.20 23.11 26.66
CA ARG A 792 -9.95 23.43 25.99
C ARG A 792 -8.79 22.59 26.50
N GLN A 793 -8.66 22.51 27.85
CA GLN A 793 -7.65 21.67 28.47
C GLN A 793 -7.85 20.19 28.13
N GLN A 794 -9.09 19.74 28.12
CA GLN A 794 -9.44 18.36 27.75
C GLN A 794 -9.00 18.01 26.33
N LEU A 795 -9.19 18.88 25.34
CA LEU A 795 -8.69 18.69 23.98
C LEU A 795 -7.16 18.58 23.94
N THR A 796 -6.47 19.41 24.71
CA THR A 796 -5.00 19.34 24.82
C THR A 796 -4.54 18.04 25.44
N ASP A 797 -5.23 17.57 26.47
CA ASP A 797 -4.93 16.28 27.13
C ASP A 797 -5.21 15.09 26.20
N MET A 798 -6.29 15.14 25.41
CA MET A 798 -6.60 14.14 24.39
C MET A 798 -5.50 14.09 23.31
N ALA A 799 -5.02 15.22 22.84
CA ALA A 799 -3.95 15.30 21.84
C ALA A 799 -2.63 14.69 22.34
N ARG A 800 -2.41 14.64 23.64
CA ARG A 800 -1.21 14.06 24.29
C ARG A 800 -1.40 12.62 24.72
N GLY A 801 -2.58 12.27 25.24
CA GLY A 801 -2.82 11.03 25.99
C GLY A 801 -3.78 10.05 25.33
N PHE A 802 -4.46 10.41 24.26
CA PHE A 802 -5.36 9.51 23.54
C PHE A 802 -4.81 9.16 22.15
N PRO A 803 -4.26 7.97 21.96
CA PRO A 803 -3.57 7.58 20.72
C PRO A 803 -4.41 7.78 19.46
N LEU A 804 -5.71 7.43 19.48
CA LEU A 804 -6.63 7.61 18.36
C LEU A 804 -6.75 9.09 17.95
N PHE A 805 -7.00 9.97 18.92
CA PHE A 805 -7.16 11.39 18.67
C PHE A 805 -5.84 12.03 18.21
N SER A 806 -4.74 11.67 18.86
CA SER A 806 -3.41 12.13 18.49
C SER A 806 -3.02 11.73 17.07
N ASP A 807 -3.33 10.49 16.66
CA ASP A 807 -3.08 10.01 15.29
C ASP A 807 -3.97 10.74 14.28
N MET A 808 -5.25 10.90 14.58
CA MET A 808 -6.20 11.66 13.75
C MET A 808 -5.73 13.09 13.53
N ILE A 809 -5.37 13.83 14.59
CA ILE A 809 -4.89 15.22 14.48
C ILE A 809 -3.63 15.31 13.63
N ARG A 810 -2.66 14.40 13.80
CA ARG A 810 -1.44 14.37 12.96
C ARG A 810 -1.76 14.16 11.49
N ASN A 811 -2.74 13.32 11.19
CA ASN A 811 -3.15 13.04 9.83
C ASN A 811 -3.86 14.24 9.19
N VAL A 812 -4.74 14.89 9.94
CA VAL A 812 -5.39 16.16 9.52
C VAL A 812 -4.34 17.24 9.26
N GLU A 813 -3.39 17.41 10.18
CA GLU A 813 -2.28 18.34 10.08
C GLU A 813 -1.43 18.09 8.81
N LEU A 814 -1.12 16.83 8.51
CA LEU A 814 -0.39 16.44 7.29
C LEU A 814 -1.16 16.81 6.01
N ALA A 815 -2.46 16.55 6.00
CA ALA A 815 -3.29 16.88 4.85
C ALA A 815 -3.42 18.39 4.65
N MET A 816 -3.59 19.15 5.74
CA MET A 816 -3.63 20.61 5.69
C MET A 816 -2.30 21.21 5.22
N ALA A 817 -1.18 20.64 5.62
CA ALA A 817 0.14 21.10 5.16
C ALA A 817 0.37 20.87 3.64
N LYS A 818 -0.35 19.93 3.03
CA LYS A 818 -0.35 19.69 1.57
C LYS A 818 -1.39 20.55 0.84
N ALA A 819 -2.43 21.00 1.52
CA ALA A 819 -3.41 21.94 0.96
C ALA A 819 -2.77 23.32 0.74
N ASP A 820 -3.32 24.07 -0.19
CA ASP A 820 -2.83 25.40 -0.53
C ASP A 820 -3.97 26.27 -1.09
N PHE A 821 -4.49 27.16 -0.28
CA PHE A 821 -5.64 27.96 -0.68
C PHE A 821 -5.31 29.09 -1.66
N SER A 822 -4.05 29.49 -1.83
CA SER A 822 -3.66 30.41 -2.91
C SER A 822 -3.75 29.72 -4.28
N ILE A 823 -3.27 28.51 -4.40
CA ILE A 823 -3.39 27.67 -5.62
C ILE A 823 -4.84 27.20 -5.80
N ALA A 824 -5.53 26.80 -4.72
CA ALA A 824 -6.95 26.40 -4.77
C ALA A 824 -7.85 27.53 -5.34
N ARG A 825 -7.52 28.80 -5.10
CA ARG A 825 -8.21 29.94 -5.69
C ARG A 825 -8.08 29.99 -7.22
N GLU A 826 -6.95 29.58 -7.75
CA GLU A 826 -6.75 29.51 -9.20
C GLU A 826 -7.67 28.43 -9.81
N TYR A 827 -7.81 27.27 -9.16
CA TYR A 827 -8.79 26.25 -9.58
C TYR A 827 -10.23 26.74 -9.41
N ALA A 828 -10.54 27.49 -8.35
CA ALA A 828 -11.85 28.11 -8.17
C ALA A 828 -12.22 29.01 -9.36
N SER A 829 -11.25 29.70 -9.98
CA SER A 829 -11.49 30.54 -11.15
C SER A 829 -12.09 29.80 -12.36
N LEU A 830 -12.03 28.47 -12.38
CA LEU A 830 -12.66 27.64 -13.41
C LEU A 830 -14.18 27.48 -13.24
N VAL A 831 -14.74 27.92 -12.09
CA VAL A 831 -16.18 27.85 -11.83
C VAL A 831 -16.88 29.03 -12.52
N ASP A 832 -17.83 28.73 -13.41
CA ASP A 832 -18.50 29.70 -14.26
C ASP A 832 -19.32 30.72 -13.45
N ASP A 833 -20.10 30.24 -12.48
CA ASP A 833 -20.96 31.06 -11.65
C ASP A 833 -20.11 31.76 -10.55
N ALA A 834 -19.98 33.08 -10.67
CA ALA A 834 -19.16 33.88 -9.74
C ALA A 834 -19.68 33.85 -8.30
N ASN A 835 -21.00 33.77 -8.09
CA ASN A 835 -21.59 33.71 -6.77
C ASN A 835 -21.34 32.32 -6.11
N LEU A 836 -21.58 31.28 -6.88
CA LEU A 836 -21.26 29.89 -6.45
C LEU A 836 -19.77 29.77 -6.09
N ARG A 837 -18.92 30.26 -6.98
CA ARG A 837 -17.45 30.24 -6.81
C ARG A 837 -17.03 30.88 -5.50
N GLU A 838 -17.47 32.11 -5.27
CA GLU A 838 -17.04 32.85 -4.08
C GLU A 838 -17.66 32.29 -2.81
N THR A 839 -18.93 31.94 -2.81
CA THR A 839 -19.62 31.37 -1.63
C THR A 839 -18.97 30.07 -1.17
N VAL A 840 -18.71 29.13 -2.09
CA VAL A 840 -18.11 27.84 -1.71
C VAL A 840 -16.64 28.00 -1.34
N TYR A 841 -15.87 28.79 -2.11
CA TYR A 841 -14.46 29.01 -1.79
C TYR A 841 -14.28 29.65 -0.41
N GLN A 842 -15.04 30.67 -0.08
CA GLN A 842 -14.95 31.32 1.24
C GLN A 842 -15.33 30.37 2.38
N MET A 843 -16.40 29.60 2.22
CA MET A 843 -16.78 28.58 3.20
C MET A 843 -15.65 27.58 3.45
N LEU A 844 -14.99 27.09 2.40
CA LEU A 844 -13.88 26.15 2.51
C LEU A 844 -12.65 26.83 3.17
N ALA A 845 -12.32 28.06 2.78
CA ALA A 845 -11.20 28.81 3.33
C ALA A 845 -11.39 29.14 4.81
N GLU A 846 -12.58 29.57 5.22
CA GLU A 846 -12.91 29.84 6.62
C GLU A 846 -12.74 28.62 7.51
N GLU A 847 -13.26 27.46 7.06
CA GLU A 847 -13.13 26.21 7.80
C GLU A 847 -11.66 25.75 7.86
N PHE A 848 -10.90 25.92 6.77
CA PHE A 848 -9.47 25.60 6.77
C PHE A 848 -8.72 26.41 7.82
N HIS A 849 -8.91 27.74 7.85
CA HIS A 849 -8.26 28.59 8.84
C HIS A 849 -8.74 28.31 10.27
N ARG A 850 -10.01 27.94 10.44
CA ARG A 850 -10.56 27.49 11.73
C ARG A 850 -9.85 26.23 12.20
N ALA A 851 -9.76 25.21 11.34
CA ALA A 851 -9.07 23.96 11.65
C ALA A 851 -7.60 24.20 12.02
N GLN A 852 -6.91 25.05 11.26
CA GLN A 852 -5.52 25.41 11.53
C GLN A 852 -5.36 26.05 12.92
N ARG A 853 -6.15 27.08 13.24
CA ARG A 853 -6.10 27.72 14.55
C ARG A 853 -6.34 26.73 15.69
N MET A 854 -7.35 25.87 15.55
CA MET A 854 -7.70 24.91 16.58
C MET A 854 -6.62 23.86 16.79
N ILE A 855 -6.06 23.31 15.70
CA ILE A 855 -4.98 22.32 15.76
C ILE A 855 -3.73 22.93 16.43
N LEU A 856 -3.32 24.11 16.04
CA LEU A 856 -2.17 24.80 16.65
C LEU A 856 -2.40 25.06 18.16
N MET A 857 -3.62 25.45 18.54
CA MET A 857 -3.98 25.66 19.93
C MET A 857 -3.85 24.37 20.76
N ILE A 858 -4.47 23.27 20.32
CA ILE A 858 -4.51 22.00 21.09
C ILE A 858 -3.15 21.29 21.13
N THR A 859 -2.34 21.46 20.08
CA THR A 859 -1.02 20.84 19.99
C THR A 859 0.07 21.72 20.65
N GLY A 860 -0.18 23.01 20.82
CA GLY A 860 0.80 23.99 21.30
C GLY A 860 1.92 24.27 20.31
N GLN A 861 1.68 24.03 19.01
CA GLN A 861 2.62 24.29 17.91
C GLN A 861 2.41 25.71 17.36
N LYS A 862 3.46 26.29 16.78
CA LYS A 862 3.41 27.62 16.13
C LYS A 862 3.03 27.51 14.65
N GLU A 863 3.44 26.42 14.01
CA GLU A 863 3.14 26.12 12.61
C GLU A 863 2.77 24.65 12.44
N LEU A 864 2.07 24.30 11.36
CA LEU A 864 1.71 22.93 11.05
C LEU A 864 2.98 22.08 10.85
N LEU A 865 2.99 20.86 11.38
CA LEU A 865 4.09 19.91 11.32
C LEU A 865 5.38 20.35 12.03
N GLU A 866 5.34 21.32 12.95
CA GLU A 866 6.53 21.76 13.72
C GLU A 866 7.21 20.59 14.44
N ARG A 867 6.42 19.62 14.95
CA ARG A 867 6.94 18.40 15.59
C ARG A 867 7.52 17.38 14.62
N ASN A 868 7.29 17.55 13.33
CA ASN A 868 7.83 16.70 12.26
C ASN A 868 8.58 17.56 11.24
N SER A 869 9.71 18.10 11.68
CA SER A 869 10.53 19.05 10.89
C SER A 869 11.00 18.46 9.55
N VAL A 870 11.21 17.13 9.47
CA VAL A 870 11.62 16.46 8.23
C VAL A 870 10.50 16.52 7.20
N LEU A 871 9.27 16.19 7.60
CA LEU A 871 8.10 16.20 6.72
C LEU A 871 7.68 17.63 6.34
N SER A 872 7.66 18.56 7.33
CA SER A 872 7.41 19.99 7.08
C SER A 872 8.37 20.55 6.04
N ARG A 873 9.65 20.27 6.19
CA ARG A 873 10.68 20.70 5.24
C ARG A 873 10.51 20.07 3.85
N SER A 874 10.23 18.77 3.79
CA SER A 874 10.00 18.08 2.51
C SER A 874 8.84 18.71 1.75
N ILE A 875 7.70 19.00 2.41
CA ILE A 875 6.55 19.64 1.78
C ILE A 875 6.89 21.07 1.33
N ARG A 876 7.54 21.87 2.17
CA ARG A 876 7.95 23.25 1.81
C ARG A 876 8.88 23.30 0.60
N LEU A 877 9.82 22.35 0.51
CA LEU A 877 10.74 22.28 -0.63
C LEU A 877 10.09 21.80 -1.92
N ARG A 878 8.99 21.04 -1.83
CA ARG A 878 8.25 20.50 -2.99
C ARG A 878 7.24 21.49 -3.58
N ASN A 879 6.58 22.26 -2.75
CA ASN A 879 5.51 23.17 -3.17
C ASN A 879 5.90 24.06 -4.37
N PRO A 880 7.08 24.76 -4.40
CA PRO A 880 7.46 25.58 -5.54
C PRO A 880 7.63 24.85 -6.87
N TYR A 881 7.72 23.53 -6.85
CA TYR A 881 7.82 22.69 -8.04
C TYR A 881 6.47 22.06 -8.42
N VAL A 882 5.53 21.93 -7.47
CA VAL A 882 4.16 21.49 -7.74
C VAL A 882 3.33 22.65 -8.32
N ASP A 883 3.53 23.86 -7.84
CA ASP A 883 2.74 25.04 -8.21
C ASP A 883 2.77 25.34 -9.71
N PRO A 884 3.93 25.24 -10.44
CA PRO A 884 3.92 25.42 -11.89
C PRO A 884 2.99 24.45 -12.61
N MET A 885 3.00 23.18 -12.21
CA MET A 885 2.13 22.15 -12.78
C MET A 885 0.66 22.41 -12.48
N SER A 886 0.35 22.90 -11.28
CA SER A 886 -1.02 23.29 -10.91
C SER A 886 -1.52 24.48 -11.77
N LEU A 887 -0.69 25.50 -11.99
CA LEU A 887 -1.03 26.64 -12.85
C LEU A 887 -1.21 26.20 -14.31
N ILE A 888 -0.32 25.34 -14.83
CA ILE A 888 -0.43 24.76 -16.17
C ILE A 888 -1.72 23.94 -16.28
N GLN A 889 -2.06 23.12 -15.27
CA GLN A 889 -3.29 22.34 -15.27
C GLN A 889 -4.53 23.23 -15.33
N VAL A 890 -4.57 24.32 -14.55
CA VAL A 890 -5.68 25.29 -14.56
C VAL A 890 -5.85 25.88 -15.95
N GLU A 891 -4.76 26.30 -16.61
CA GLU A 891 -4.79 26.88 -17.95
C GLU A 891 -5.26 25.86 -19.01
N LEU A 892 -4.74 24.64 -18.99
CA LEU A 892 -5.14 23.59 -19.92
C LEU A 892 -6.61 23.17 -19.73
N LEU A 893 -7.09 23.10 -18.49
CA LEU A 893 -8.50 22.85 -18.16
C LEU A 893 -9.39 23.98 -18.69
N ARG A 894 -8.95 25.25 -18.58
CA ARG A 894 -9.70 26.40 -19.12
C ARG A 894 -9.87 26.27 -20.63
N ARG A 895 -8.76 26.05 -21.37
CA ARG A 895 -8.78 25.85 -22.84
C ARG A 895 -9.73 24.72 -23.25
N LYS A 896 -9.65 23.58 -22.53
CA LYS A 896 -10.53 22.44 -22.81
C LYS A 896 -12.02 22.79 -22.64
N ARG A 897 -12.34 23.50 -21.56
CA ARG A 897 -13.73 23.91 -21.25
C ARG A 897 -14.24 25.03 -22.16
N GLU A 898 -13.34 25.78 -22.76
CA GLU A 898 -13.65 26.79 -23.82
C GLU A 898 -13.83 26.15 -25.21
N GLY A 899 -13.65 24.83 -25.32
CA GLY A 899 -13.96 24.05 -26.52
C GLY A 899 -12.74 23.64 -27.35
N GLU A 900 -11.51 23.75 -26.82
CA GLU A 900 -10.32 23.18 -27.47
C GLU A 900 -10.28 21.67 -27.21
N GLU A 901 -10.61 20.87 -28.24
CA GLU A 901 -10.62 19.39 -28.15
C GLU A 901 -9.54 18.81 -29.05
N THR A 902 -8.31 18.63 -28.50
CA THR A 902 -7.20 17.98 -29.18
C THR A 902 -6.64 16.84 -28.34
N LEU A 903 -6.06 15.83 -28.99
CA LEU A 903 -5.41 14.71 -28.28
C LEU A 903 -4.19 15.19 -27.50
N GLU A 904 -3.48 16.19 -28.01
CA GLU A 904 -2.33 16.79 -27.38
C GLU A 904 -2.71 17.50 -26.07
N LEU A 905 -3.86 18.20 -26.05
CA LEU A 905 -4.39 18.85 -24.85
C LEU A 905 -4.76 17.82 -23.80
N ASP A 906 -5.47 16.76 -24.18
CA ASP A 906 -5.83 15.67 -23.28
C ASP A 906 -4.60 15.00 -22.68
N TYR A 907 -3.57 14.80 -23.50
CA TYR A 907 -2.31 14.22 -23.09
C TYR A 907 -1.57 15.12 -22.09
N ALA A 908 -1.53 16.42 -22.35
CA ALA A 908 -0.92 17.42 -21.47
C ALA A 908 -1.65 17.52 -20.12
N ILE A 909 -2.99 17.50 -20.10
CA ILE A 909 -3.80 17.47 -18.87
C ILE A 909 -3.47 16.19 -18.07
N GLY A 910 -3.43 15.04 -18.72
CA GLY A 910 -3.04 13.78 -18.08
C GLY A 910 -1.65 13.83 -17.44
N ALA A 911 -0.68 14.45 -18.12
CA ALA A 911 0.68 14.62 -17.59
C ALA A 911 0.72 15.53 -16.35
N THR A 912 -0.07 16.64 -16.32
CA THR A 912 -0.16 17.48 -15.12
C THR A 912 -0.74 16.72 -13.93
N MET A 913 -1.78 15.90 -14.15
CA MET A 913 -2.35 15.07 -13.07
C MET A 913 -1.31 14.12 -12.49
N ASN A 914 -0.53 13.48 -13.33
CA ASN A 914 0.54 12.58 -12.90
C ASN A 914 1.64 13.31 -12.13
N GLY A 915 2.09 14.45 -12.65
CA GLY A 915 3.13 15.27 -12.04
C GLY A 915 2.75 15.81 -10.67
N ILE A 916 1.53 16.35 -10.53
CA ILE A 916 1.01 16.85 -9.24
C ILE A 916 0.90 15.71 -8.23
N ALA A 917 0.38 14.54 -8.63
CA ALA A 917 0.29 13.38 -7.76
C ALA A 917 1.65 12.90 -7.27
N ALA A 918 2.65 12.83 -8.16
CA ALA A 918 4.03 12.49 -7.81
C ALA A 918 4.67 13.54 -6.86
N GLY A 919 4.42 14.82 -7.10
CA GLY A 919 4.93 15.92 -6.28
C GLY A 919 4.36 15.95 -4.87
N LEU A 920 3.07 15.70 -4.71
CA LEU A 920 2.39 15.68 -3.43
C LEU A 920 2.57 14.36 -2.66
N HIS A 921 3.14 13.34 -3.28
CA HIS A 921 3.10 11.98 -2.77
C HIS A 921 1.67 11.55 -2.38
N ASN A 922 0.74 11.85 -3.23
CA ASN A 922 -0.65 11.52 -2.97
C ASN A 922 -1.43 11.42 -4.28
N THR A 923 -2.01 10.27 -4.50
CA THR A 923 -2.80 9.96 -5.68
C THR A 923 -4.29 9.74 -5.37
N GLY A 924 -4.69 10.05 -4.13
CA GLY A 924 -6.10 9.96 -3.75
C GLY A 924 -6.38 9.21 -2.44
#